data_0487d61971177a73d716bdedd9ff1f00
#
_entry.id   0487d61971177a73d716bdedd9ff1f00
#
_cell.length_a   1.000
_cell.length_b   1.000
_cell.length_c   1.000
_cell.angle_alpha   90.00
_cell.angle_beta   90.00
_cell.angle_gamma   90.00
#
_symmetry.space_group_name_H-M   'P 1'
#
loop_
_entity.id
_entity.type
_entity.pdbx_description
1 polymer ?
#
loop_
_entity_poly.entity_id
_entity_poly.type
_entity_poly.pdbx_seq_one_letter_code
_entity_poly.pdbx_strand_id
1 'polypeptide(L)'
;MLLTRKGPAGPRAPGRFAASLEGSLARALPTMDRRTFLKRSGIGAGVGLAASQLSLMRKAQAKDPAAATAASAGKQVVRRTVCSHCSVGCAVDAVVENGIWIRQEPVFDSPLNLGAHCAKGAALREHGHGEYRLKYPMKLVNGKYQRISWDQALQEISAKMLDLKKKDGPDSVFFVGSSKHNNEQSALLRKFVSFFGTNNCDHQARICHSTTVAGVANTWGYGAMTNSYNDMQNSKAAMYIGSNAAEAHPVSMLHMLHAKENGCKMIVVDPRFTRTAAKADQYIRIRSGSDIPFLYGMLWHIFKNGWEDKEYIAARVYGMDKVREEVAKWTPDKVEEACGVPEAQVFQAAETMARNRPSTVVWCMGQTQHTIGNAIVRASCILQLALGNVGKSGGGTNIFRGHDNVQGATDVGPNPDSLPAYYGLATGAWKHWCAVWGVDYEWVKSQFASQAMMEKSGTTVSRWIDAVLERNDLIDQDSNVKAVFFWGHAPNSQTRGLEMKKAMDKLDMLVVIDPYPSATAAMAAMKVEGQEVNPNRAVYLLPAATQFETSGSVTASNRSVQWREKVIEPLFESRTDHMIMYQLAEKLGFGKQLVAKLKLVPGKGNMMEPEPESMLREINRGSWTIGYTGQSPERLKAHMRNMHMFDVKTLRCKGGKDAETGYDLTGDFFGLPWP
;
A
#
# COMPACT_ATOMS: atom_id res chain seq x y z
N MET A 1 14.80 35.84 13.41
CA MET A 1 14.26 35.33 14.70
C MET A 1 15.44 34.92 15.58
N LEU A 2 15.74 35.74 16.60
CA LEU A 2 16.95 35.65 17.41
C LEU A 2 16.83 34.49 18.43
N LEU A 3 17.80 33.58 18.39
CA LEU A 3 17.97 32.55 19.42
C LEU A 3 18.53 33.19 20.68
N THR A 4 17.72 33.35 21.72
CA THR A 4 18.17 33.73 23.03
C THR A 4 18.78 32.55 23.79
N ARG A 5 20.02 32.69 24.26
CA ARG A 5 20.69 31.75 25.16
C ARG A 5 19.88 31.60 26.47
N LYS A 6 19.51 30.38 26.82
CA LYS A 6 18.99 30.06 28.16
C LYS A 6 20.12 30.11 29.15
N GLY A 7 19.92 30.85 30.23
CA GLY A 7 20.76 30.86 31.42
C GLY A 7 20.73 29.50 32.16
N PRO A 8 21.62 29.29 33.15
CA PRO A 8 21.74 28.02 33.86
C PRO A 8 20.43 27.67 34.58
N ALA A 9 19.95 26.45 34.34
CA ALA A 9 18.73 25.93 34.94
C ALA A 9 18.96 25.66 36.44
N GLY A 10 18.12 26.25 37.29
CA GLY A 10 17.99 25.87 38.68
C GLY A 10 17.48 24.43 38.85
N PRO A 11 17.60 23.84 40.05
CA PRO A 11 17.27 22.44 40.27
C PRO A 11 15.80 22.16 39.94
N ARG A 12 15.57 21.20 39.03
CA ARG A 12 14.22 20.71 38.68
C ARG A 12 13.69 19.87 39.84
N ALA A 13 12.47 20.15 40.29
CA ALA A 13 11.74 19.27 41.17
C ALA A 13 11.55 17.87 40.55
N PRO A 14 11.71 16.79 41.30
CA PRO A 14 11.54 15.44 40.80
C PRO A 14 10.08 15.18 40.39
N GLY A 15 9.88 14.52 39.27
CA GLY A 15 8.54 14.15 38.76
C GLY A 15 7.80 13.25 39.75
N ARG A 16 6.48 13.28 39.74
CA ARG A 16 5.58 12.54 40.66
C ARG A 16 5.89 11.04 40.84
N PHE A 17 6.55 10.42 39.86
CA PHE A 17 6.95 9.01 39.93
C PHE A 17 8.20 8.77 40.78
N ALA A 18 9.11 9.72 40.85
CA ALA A 18 10.30 9.64 41.69
C ALA A 18 9.95 9.88 43.17
N ALA A 19 9.01 10.78 43.46
CA ALA A 19 8.57 11.09 44.81
C ALA A 19 7.84 9.92 45.52
N SER A 20 7.21 8.99 44.77
CA SER A 20 6.54 7.83 45.37
C SER A 20 7.51 6.68 45.74
N LEU A 21 8.72 6.67 45.19
CA LEU A 21 9.74 5.68 45.51
C LEU A 21 10.68 6.09 46.65
N GLU A 22 10.78 7.39 46.93
CA GLU A 22 11.62 7.89 48.03
C GLU A 22 11.07 7.60 49.43
N GLY A 23 9.78 7.32 49.55
CA GLY A 23 9.12 7.15 50.86
C GLY A 23 9.30 5.77 51.52
N SER A 24 9.59 4.70 50.77
CA SER A 24 9.55 3.33 51.34
C SER A 24 10.80 2.48 51.17
N LEU A 25 11.65 2.73 50.19
CA LEU A 25 12.82 1.89 49.88
C LEU A 25 14.18 2.53 50.24
N ALA A 26 14.26 3.86 50.30
CA ALA A 26 15.52 4.56 50.56
C ALA A 26 16.00 4.47 52.04
N ARG A 27 15.13 4.08 52.98
CA ARG A 27 15.50 3.94 54.41
C ARG A 27 16.06 2.57 54.81
N ALA A 28 16.10 1.60 53.90
CA ALA A 28 16.48 0.22 54.21
C ALA A 28 17.81 -0.26 53.62
N LEU A 29 18.54 0.57 52.87
CA LEU A 29 19.79 0.17 52.24
C LEU A 29 20.99 0.91 52.85
N PRO A 30 22.05 0.21 53.29
CA PRO A 30 23.28 0.86 53.73
C PRO A 30 23.96 1.53 52.55
N THR A 31 24.52 2.71 52.78
CA THR A 31 25.33 3.47 51.81
C THR A 31 26.52 2.64 51.35
N MET A 32 26.49 2.20 50.08
CA MET A 32 27.60 1.51 49.45
C MET A 32 28.19 2.35 48.32
N ASP A 33 29.52 2.31 48.16
CA ASP A 33 30.18 2.94 47.03
C ASP A 33 29.80 2.29 45.71
N ARG A 34 29.89 3.07 44.64
CA ARG A 34 29.46 2.67 43.25
C ARG A 34 30.16 1.41 42.76
N ARG A 35 31.38 1.14 43.20
CA ARG A 35 32.18 0.01 42.73
C ARG A 35 31.77 -1.31 43.41
N THR A 36 31.44 -1.23 44.70
CA THR A 36 30.92 -2.34 45.49
C THR A 36 29.47 -2.69 45.10
N PHE A 37 28.68 -1.67 44.77
CA PHE A 37 27.32 -1.85 44.22
C PHE A 37 27.37 -2.61 42.89
N LEU A 38 28.22 -2.19 41.92
CA LEU A 38 28.34 -2.85 40.62
C LEU A 38 28.89 -4.28 40.70
N LYS A 39 29.82 -4.56 41.64
CA LYS A 39 30.33 -5.93 41.84
C LYS A 39 29.32 -6.87 42.46
N ARG A 40 28.49 -6.38 43.38
CA ARG A 40 27.45 -7.21 44.06
C ARG A 40 26.15 -7.32 43.25
N SER A 41 25.77 -6.28 42.52
CA SER A 41 24.58 -6.32 41.67
C SER A 41 24.79 -7.18 40.40
N GLY A 42 26.01 -7.29 39.88
CA GLY A 42 26.31 -8.17 38.74
C GLY A 42 26.08 -9.66 39.03
N ILE A 43 26.34 -10.09 40.28
CA ILE A 43 26.12 -11.50 40.69
C ILE A 43 24.70 -11.70 41.24
N GLY A 44 24.18 -10.76 42.03
CA GLY A 44 22.84 -10.86 42.64
C GLY A 44 21.71 -10.66 41.64
N ALA A 45 21.86 -9.75 40.65
CA ALA A 45 20.86 -9.50 39.62
C ALA A 45 20.78 -10.67 38.60
N GLY A 46 21.90 -11.29 38.27
CA GLY A 46 21.93 -12.47 37.40
C GLY A 46 21.20 -13.68 38.01
N VAL A 47 21.43 -13.95 39.29
CA VAL A 47 20.78 -15.04 40.02
C VAL A 47 19.32 -14.71 40.35
N GLY A 48 19.02 -13.47 40.70
CA GLY A 48 17.65 -13.00 41.00
C GLY A 48 16.75 -12.97 39.77
N LEU A 49 17.27 -12.52 38.60
CA LEU A 49 16.54 -12.55 37.33
C LEU A 49 16.35 -13.97 36.81
N ALA A 50 17.35 -14.85 36.90
CA ALA A 50 17.22 -16.25 36.53
C ALA A 50 16.23 -16.99 37.48
N ALA A 51 16.27 -16.73 38.79
CA ALA A 51 15.34 -17.32 39.73
C ALA A 51 13.91 -16.77 39.61
N SER A 52 13.73 -15.48 39.28
CA SER A 52 12.42 -14.88 39.03
C SER A 52 11.82 -15.33 37.69
N GLN A 53 12.65 -15.49 36.64
CA GLN A 53 12.19 -16.07 35.38
C GLN A 53 11.85 -17.58 35.51
N LEU A 54 12.66 -18.34 36.25
CA LEU A 54 12.34 -19.75 36.60
C LEU A 54 11.10 -19.87 37.47
N SER A 55 10.83 -18.96 38.40
CA SER A 55 9.62 -18.96 39.23
C SER A 55 8.39 -18.50 38.43
N LEU A 56 8.53 -17.57 37.48
CA LEU A 56 7.47 -17.18 36.56
C LEU A 56 7.19 -18.27 35.53
N MET A 57 8.23 -18.94 35.00
CA MET A 57 8.06 -20.13 34.17
C MET A 57 7.44 -21.30 34.93
N ARG A 58 7.83 -21.55 36.20
CA ARG A 58 7.17 -22.56 37.05
C ARG A 58 5.73 -22.20 37.42
N LYS A 59 5.41 -20.92 37.65
CA LYS A 59 4.01 -20.48 37.84
C LYS A 59 3.20 -20.53 36.53
N ALA A 60 3.83 -20.32 35.38
CA ALA A 60 3.19 -20.54 34.09
C ALA A 60 3.00 -22.04 33.75
N GLN A 61 3.91 -22.91 34.24
CA GLN A 61 3.79 -24.38 34.10
C GLN A 61 2.94 -25.03 35.18
N ALA A 62 2.75 -24.39 36.35
CA ALA A 62 1.96 -24.93 37.46
C ALA A 62 0.45 -24.62 37.39
N LYS A 63 -0.03 -23.95 36.38
CA LYS A 63 -1.43 -24.10 35.96
C LYS A 63 -1.50 -25.31 35.03
N ASP A 64 -1.97 -26.39 35.63
CA ASP A 64 -2.23 -27.65 34.94
C ASP A 64 -2.92 -27.33 33.59
N PRO A 65 -2.30 -27.60 32.44
CA PRO A 65 -2.94 -27.38 31.15
C PRO A 65 -4.26 -28.15 31.03
N ALA A 66 -4.39 -29.29 31.73
CA ALA A 66 -5.59 -30.09 31.76
C ALA A 66 -6.74 -29.46 32.59
N ALA A 67 -6.44 -28.68 33.64
CA ALA A 67 -7.47 -28.03 34.45
C ALA A 67 -7.96 -26.68 33.81
N ALA A 68 -7.11 -26.02 32.99
CA ALA A 68 -7.51 -24.86 32.22
C ALA A 68 -8.25 -25.22 30.92
N THR A 69 -8.13 -26.44 30.44
CA THR A 69 -8.80 -26.97 29.24
C THR A 69 -10.21 -27.53 29.51
N ALA A 70 -10.60 -27.71 30.79
CA ALA A 70 -11.92 -28.24 31.14
C ALA A 70 -13.04 -27.19 31.23
N ALA A 71 -12.71 -25.88 31.24
CA ALA A 71 -13.71 -24.82 31.23
C ALA A 71 -13.81 -24.25 29.79
N SER A 72 -14.72 -24.81 28.97
CA SER A 72 -15.15 -24.33 27.65
C SER A 72 -14.00 -23.98 26.67
N ALA A 73 -13.27 -24.98 26.21
CA ALA A 73 -12.46 -24.84 25.02
C ALA A 73 -13.38 -24.66 23.80
N GLY A 74 -13.70 -23.44 23.45
CA GLY A 74 -14.34 -23.12 22.19
C GLY A 74 -13.49 -23.65 21.04
N LYS A 75 -14.11 -24.09 19.97
CA LYS A 75 -13.40 -24.61 18.80
C LYS A 75 -12.51 -23.50 18.20
N GLN A 76 -11.20 -23.61 18.39
CA GLN A 76 -10.24 -22.71 17.78
C GLN A 76 -10.08 -23.05 16.30
N VAL A 77 -10.07 -22.03 15.46
CA VAL A 77 -9.85 -22.12 14.02
C VAL A 77 -8.69 -21.20 13.64
N VAL A 78 -7.71 -21.73 12.91
CA VAL A 78 -6.63 -20.92 12.35
C VAL A 78 -7.01 -20.48 10.94
N ARG A 79 -6.92 -19.18 10.68
CA ARG A 79 -7.17 -18.57 9.38
C ARG A 79 -5.88 -17.94 8.85
N ARG A 80 -5.36 -18.46 7.74
CA ARG A 80 -4.18 -17.89 7.10
C ARG A 80 -4.57 -16.68 6.24
N THR A 81 -3.97 -15.56 6.52
CA THR A 81 -4.29 -14.28 5.89
C THR A 81 -3.03 -13.47 5.56
N VAL A 82 -3.19 -12.26 5.04
CA VAL A 82 -2.08 -11.37 4.65
C VAL A 82 -2.18 -10.06 5.41
N CYS A 83 -1.06 -9.58 5.94
CA CYS A 83 -0.95 -8.31 6.64
C CYS A 83 -1.44 -7.14 5.77
N SER A 84 -2.21 -6.21 6.38
CA SER A 84 -2.82 -5.07 5.68
C SER A 84 -2.02 -3.76 5.78
N HIS A 85 -0.80 -3.77 6.35
CA HIS A 85 -0.09 -2.50 6.60
C HIS A 85 0.77 -2.02 5.45
N CYS A 86 1.63 -2.86 4.91
CA CYS A 86 2.51 -2.47 3.82
C CYS A 86 2.61 -3.54 2.74
N SER A 87 3.21 -3.17 1.62
CA SER A 87 3.28 -3.97 0.41
C SER A 87 4.30 -5.11 0.41
N VAL A 88 4.87 -5.47 1.57
CA VAL A 88 5.73 -6.66 1.67
C VAL A 88 4.92 -7.94 1.54
N GLY A 89 3.65 -7.93 1.98
CA GLY A 89 2.78 -9.08 1.85
C GLY A 89 3.07 -10.19 2.88
N CYS A 90 3.39 -9.82 4.12
CA CYS A 90 3.65 -10.79 5.19
C CYS A 90 2.43 -11.67 5.46
N ALA A 91 2.63 -12.99 5.44
CA ALA A 91 1.60 -13.95 5.80
C ALA A 91 1.43 -14.05 7.32
N VAL A 92 0.19 -14.22 7.76
CA VAL A 92 -0.22 -14.25 9.17
C VAL A 92 -1.21 -15.37 9.39
N ASP A 93 -1.01 -16.15 10.45
CA ASP A 93 -1.97 -17.12 10.97
C ASP A 93 -2.78 -16.47 12.10
N ALA A 94 -4.04 -16.19 11.84
CA ALA A 94 -4.98 -15.62 12.79
C ALA A 94 -5.74 -16.74 13.52
N VAL A 95 -5.67 -16.77 14.85
CA VAL A 95 -6.38 -17.75 15.68
C VAL A 95 -7.69 -17.14 16.14
N VAL A 96 -8.79 -17.76 15.75
CA VAL A 96 -10.16 -17.34 16.06
C VAL A 96 -10.81 -18.36 16.96
N GLU A 97 -11.42 -17.91 18.06
CA GLU A 97 -12.17 -18.72 19.00
C GLU A 97 -13.57 -18.14 19.19
N ASN A 98 -14.60 -18.93 18.95
CA ASN A 98 -16.00 -18.49 19.04
C ASN A 98 -16.31 -17.21 18.21
N GLY A 99 -15.69 -17.07 17.03
CA GLY A 99 -15.85 -15.89 16.16
C GLY A 99 -15.01 -14.68 16.56
N ILE A 100 -14.22 -14.76 17.62
CA ILE A 100 -13.37 -13.68 18.10
C ILE A 100 -11.91 -13.96 17.71
N TRP A 101 -11.25 -12.99 17.11
CA TRP A 101 -9.81 -13.06 16.79
C TRP A 101 -8.98 -12.86 18.06
N ILE A 102 -8.52 -13.97 18.67
CA ILE A 102 -7.86 -13.96 19.98
C ILE A 102 -6.34 -13.81 19.93
N ARG A 103 -5.69 -14.30 18.86
CA ARG A 103 -4.24 -14.31 18.70
C ARG A 103 -3.85 -14.33 17.24
N GLN A 104 -2.62 -13.91 16.94
CA GLN A 104 -2.00 -14.03 15.63
C GLN A 104 -0.54 -14.43 15.76
N GLU A 105 -0.06 -15.16 14.76
CA GLU A 105 1.33 -15.61 14.65
C GLU A 105 1.86 -15.27 13.24
N PRO A 106 3.16 -14.99 13.08
CA PRO A 106 3.75 -14.95 11.75
C PRO A 106 3.76 -16.35 11.16
N VAL A 107 3.56 -16.47 9.86
CA VAL A 107 3.71 -17.78 9.18
C VAL A 107 5.19 -18.09 9.06
N PHE A 108 5.67 -19.08 9.80
CA PHE A 108 7.09 -19.45 9.83
C PHE A 108 7.59 -19.97 8.48
N ASP A 109 6.73 -20.65 7.75
CA ASP A 109 7.04 -21.25 6.45
C ASP A 109 6.92 -20.25 5.27
N SER A 110 6.53 -19.01 5.55
CA SER A 110 6.36 -18.02 4.49
C SER A 110 7.69 -17.65 3.85
N PRO A 111 7.85 -17.79 2.52
CA PRO A 111 9.07 -17.39 1.85
C PRO A 111 9.28 -15.86 1.85
N LEU A 112 8.22 -15.07 2.06
CA LEU A 112 8.29 -13.62 2.04
C LEU A 112 8.72 -13.02 3.38
N ASN A 113 8.12 -13.43 4.48
CA ASN A 113 8.37 -12.85 5.81
C ASN A 113 9.18 -13.74 6.75
N LEU A 114 9.54 -14.96 6.36
CA LEU A 114 10.49 -15.84 7.08
C LEU A 114 10.17 -15.97 8.58
N GLY A 115 8.91 -16.10 8.93
CA GLY A 115 8.47 -16.18 10.33
C GLY A 115 8.55 -14.86 11.11
N ALA A 116 8.67 -13.71 10.45
CA ALA A 116 8.81 -12.43 11.12
C ALA A 116 7.56 -11.54 11.01
N HIS A 117 7.34 -10.77 12.07
CA HIS A 117 6.44 -9.60 12.08
C HIS A 117 7.23 -8.33 12.45
N CYS A 118 6.82 -7.21 11.91
CA CYS A 118 7.17 -5.90 12.46
C CYS A 118 6.14 -5.47 13.52
N ALA A 119 6.39 -4.37 14.23
CA ALA A 119 5.46 -3.84 15.23
C ALA A 119 4.04 -3.60 14.69
N LYS A 120 3.91 -3.15 13.42
CA LYS A 120 2.60 -2.96 12.77
C LYS A 120 1.89 -4.30 12.54
N GLY A 121 2.63 -5.31 12.05
CA GLY A 121 2.10 -6.66 11.85
C GLY A 121 1.68 -7.33 13.15
N ALA A 122 2.41 -7.09 14.24
CA ALA A 122 2.06 -7.61 15.56
C ALA A 122 0.76 -7.02 16.13
N ALA A 123 0.37 -5.82 15.67
CA ALA A 123 -0.85 -5.13 16.12
C ALA A 123 -2.08 -5.37 15.22
N LEU A 124 -2.02 -6.28 14.25
CA LEU A 124 -3.12 -6.49 13.28
C LEU A 124 -4.46 -6.82 13.93
N ARG A 125 -4.44 -7.59 15.01
CA ARG A 125 -5.66 -7.99 15.73
C ARG A 125 -6.51 -6.79 16.15
N GLU A 126 -5.90 -5.64 16.43
CA GLU A 126 -6.59 -4.41 16.84
C GLU A 126 -7.57 -3.91 15.77
N HIS A 127 -7.34 -4.21 14.49
CA HIS A 127 -8.28 -3.88 13.41
C HIS A 127 -9.61 -4.62 13.53
N GLY A 128 -9.62 -5.81 14.12
CA GLY A 128 -10.81 -6.63 14.30
C GLY A 128 -11.64 -6.30 15.56
N HIS A 129 -11.06 -5.55 16.51
CA HIS A 129 -11.69 -5.34 17.81
C HIS A 129 -12.05 -3.90 18.13
N GLY A 130 -11.60 -2.94 17.35
CA GLY A 130 -11.60 -1.54 17.71
C GLY A 130 -12.93 -1.02 18.22
N GLU A 131 -12.97 -0.55 19.47
CA GLU A 131 -14.09 0.22 20.02
C GLU A 131 -14.37 1.51 19.23
N TYR A 132 -13.35 1.97 18.50
CA TYR A 132 -13.38 3.15 17.63
C TYR A 132 -13.96 2.88 16.24
N ARG A 133 -14.37 1.63 15.94
CA ARG A 133 -15.01 1.26 14.67
C ARG A 133 -16.34 2.01 14.49
N LEU A 134 -16.62 2.40 13.25
CA LEU A 134 -17.97 2.81 12.87
C LEU A 134 -18.94 1.63 13.06
N LYS A 135 -20.05 1.89 13.75
CA LYS A 135 -21.01 0.84 14.14
C LYS A 135 -22.24 0.80 13.24
N TYR A 136 -22.64 1.93 12.71
CA TYR A 136 -23.87 2.11 11.91
C TYR A 136 -23.70 3.28 10.95
N PRO A 137 -24.54 3.36 9.88
CA PRO A 137 -24.57 4.51 8.98
C PRO A 137 -24.96 5.79 9.70
N MET A 138 -24.37 6.90 9.27
CA MET A 138 -24.66 8.22 9.83
C MET A 138 -24.78 9.27 8.74
N LYS A 139 -25.58 10.30 9.02
CA LYS A 139 -25.74 11.50 8.20
C LYS A 139 -25.37 12.73 9.03
N LEU A 140 -24.69 13.68 8.43
CA LEU A 140 -24.36 14.95 9.06
C LEU A 140 -25.60 15.85 9.07
N VAL A 141 -26.11 16.19 10.26
CA VAL A 141 -27.27 17.06 10.47
C VAL A 141 -26.89 18.13 11.50
N ASN A 142 -27.02 19.39 11.13
CA ASN A 142 -26.69 20.52 12.01
C ASN A 142 -25.28 20.44 12.64
N GLY A 143 -24.28 19.98 11.87
CA GLY A 143 -22.89 19.88 12.33
C GLY A 143 -22.58 18.65 13.19
N LYS A 144 -23.55 17.73 13.39
CA LYS A 144 -23.38 16.49 14.15
C LYS A 144 -23.77 15.27 13.33
N TYR A 145 -23.00 14.19 13.40
CA TYR A 145 -23.37 12.93 12.77
C TYR A 145 -24.47 12.23 13.58
N GLN A 146 -25.60 11.98 12.91
CA GLN A 146 -26.76 11.27 13.46
C GLN A 146 -26.91 9.90 12.79
N ARG A 147 -27.24 8.87 13.58
CA ARG A 147 -27.51 7.53 13.04
C ARG A 147 -28.70 7.54 12.10
N ILE A 148 -28.56 6.83 10.99
CA ILE A 148 -29.63 6.52 10.03
C ILE A 148 -29.60 5.02 9.71
N SER A 149 -30.61 4.50 9.03
CA SER A 149 -30.59 3.13 8.54
C SER A 149 -29.79 3.00 7.24
N TRP A 150 -29.32 1.79 6.94
CA TRP A 150 -28.72 1.50 5.63
C TRP A 150 -29.67 1.77 4.47
N ASP A 151 -30.96 1.39 4.61
CA ASP A 151 -31.95 1.62 3.55
C ASP A 151 -32.14 3.10 3.29
N GLN A 152 -32.23 3.91 4.32
CA GLN A 152 -32.29 5.37 4.19
C GLN A 152 -31.04 5.91 3.49
N ALA A 153 -29.85 5.50 3.93
CA ALA A 153 -28.60 5.95 3.33
C ALA A 153 -28.53 5.60 1.84
N LEU A 154 -28.76 4.34 1.49
CA LEU A 154 -28.71 3.87 0.11
C LEU A 154 -29.77 4.55 -0.77
N GLN A 155 -30.99 4.76 -0.26
CA GLN A 155 -32.08 5.43 -0.98
C GLN A 155 -31.74 6.90 -1.25
N GLU A 156 -31.29 7.65 -0.25
CA GLU A 156 -30.98 9.06 -0.40
C GLU A 156 -29.76 9.28 -1.31
N ILE A 157 -28.69 8.47 -1.15
CA ILE A 157 -27.47 8.53 -1.97
C ILE A 157 -27.80 8.22 -3.43
N SER A 158 -28.50 7.12 -3.70
CA SER A 158 -28.82 6.73 -5.08
C SER A 158 -29.76 7.73 -5.76
N ALA A 159 -30.77 8.25 -5.06
CA ALA A 159 -31.64 9.28 -5.59
C ALA A 159 -30.88 10.54 -5.98
N LYS A 160 -29.93 11.00 -5.13
CA LYS A 160 -29.09 12.16 -5.43
C LYS A 160 -28.14 11.90 -6.60
N MET A 161 -27.56 10.69 -6.70
CA MET A 161 -26.73 10.30 -7.84
C MET A 161 -27.51 10.34 -9.16
N LEU A 162 -28.73 9.81 -9.18
CA LEU A 162 -29.59 9.83 -10.36
C LEU A 162 -30.01 11.26 -10.75
N ASP A 163 -30.34 12.10 -9.77
CA ASP A 163 -30.66 13.50 -9.98
C ASP A 163 -29.48 14.26 -10.61
N LEU A 164 -28.26 14.11 -10.06
CA LEU A 164 -27.04 14.71 -10.59
C LEU A 164 -26.73 14.18 -12.00
N LYS A 165 -26.81 12.87 -12.23
CA LYS A 165 -26.59 12.28 -13.56
C LYS A 165 -27.56 12.85 -14.59
N LYS A 166 -28.81 13.08 -14.21
CA LYS A 166 -29.83 13.66 -15.12
C LYS A 166 -29.60 15.14 -15.41
N LYS A 167 -29.22 15.92 -14.40
CA LYS A 167 -29.09 17.39 -14.50
C LYS A 167 -27.73 17.84 -15.05
N ASP A 168 -26.66 17.21 -14.57
CA ASP A 168 -25.29 17.67 -14.75
C ASP A 168 -24.42 16.63 -15.49
N GLY A 169 -24.98 15.48 -15.88
CA GLY A 169 -24.27 14.39 -16.49
C GLY A 169 -23.53 13.48 -15.49
N PRO A 170 -23.10 12.27 -15.91
CA PRO A 170 -22.46 11.31 -15.04
C PRO A 170 -21.11 11.77 -14.48
N ASP A 171 -20.38 12.66 -15.18
CA ASP A 171 -19.09 13.20 -14.78
C ASP A 171 -19.17 14.18 -13.60
N SER A 172 -20.37 14.56 -13.18
CA SER A 172 -20.61 15.31 -11.95
C SER A 172 -20.38 14.52 -10.66
N VAL A 173 -20.12 13.19 -10.77
CA VAL A 173 -19.82 12.31 -9.63
C VAL A 173 -18.41 11.76 -9.73
N PHE A 174 -17.63 11.86 -8.65
CA PHE A 174 -16.26 11.37 -8.57
C PHE A 174 -16.10 10.29 -7.49
N PHE A 175 -15.42 9.20 -7.83
CA PHE A 175 -15.22 8.05 -6.97
C PHE A 175 -13.75 7.83 -6.64
N VAL A 176 -13.40 7.90 -5.37
CA VAL A 176 -12.05 7.62 -4.89
C VAL A 176 -12.02 6.28 -4.18
N GLY A 177 -11.38 5.30 -4.79
CA GLY A 177 -11.16 3.98 -4.22
C GLY A 177 -9.96 3.91 -3.29
N SER A 178 -9.69 2.72 -2.78
CA SER A 178 -8.65 2.46 -1.78
C SER A 178 -7.61 1.47 -2.27
N SER A 179 -6.34 1.77 -1.98
CA SER A 179 -5.25 0.78 -2.05
C SER A 179 -5.33 -0.30 -0.94
N LYS A 180 -6.34 -0.22 -0.07
CA LYS A 180 -6.69 -1.22 0.94
C LYS A 180 -7.78 -2.19 0.48
N HIS A 181 -8.47 -1.88 -0.61
CA HIS A 181 -9.36 -2.82 -1.27
C HIS A 181 -8.57 -4.05 -1.76
N ASN A 182 -9.19 -5.21 -1.73
CA ASN A 182 -8.72 -6.38 -2.46
C ASN A 182 -8.76 -6.10 -3.98
N ASN A 183 -8.07 -6.91 -4.79
CA ASN A 183 -8.10 -6.77 -6.25
C ASN A 183 -9.54 -6.84 -6.79
N GLU A 184 -10.34 -7.73 -6.24
CA GLU A 184 -11.74 -7.95 -6.59
C GLU A 184 -12.59 -6.70 -6.34
N GLN A 185 -12.44 -6.08 -5.18
CA GLN A 185 -13.15 -4.85 -4.83
C GLN A 185 -12.71 -3.66 -5.70
N SER A 186 -11.41 -3.58 -6.00
CA SER A 186 -10.85 -2.54 -6.86
C SER A 186 -11.39 -2.66 -8.30
N ALA A 187 -11.39 -3.86 -8.87
CA ALA A 187 -11.93 -4.14 -10.20
C ALA A 187 -13.45 -3.90 -10.25
N LEU A 188 -14.19 -4.34 -9.23
CA LEU A 188 -15.63 -4.13 -9.15
C LEU A 188 -15.99 -2.64 -9.07
N LEU A 189 -15.21 -1.84 -8.35
CA LEU A 189 -15.40 -0.39 -8.30
C LEU A 189 -15.18 0.23 -9.69
N ARG A 190 -14.15 -0.18 -10.43
CA ARG A 190 -13.92 0.30 -11.80
C ARG A 190 -15.10 -0.07 -12.72
N LYS A 191 -15.61 -1.30 -12.61
CA LYS A 191 -16.80 -1.77 -13.33
C LYS A 191 -18.05 -0.96 -12.95
N PHE A 192 -18.30 -0.75 -11.66
CA PHE A 192 -19.39 0.05 -11.14
C PHE A 192 -19.40 1.48 -11.71
N VAL A 193 -18.24 2.14 -11.67
CA VAL A 193 -18.09 3.51 -12.19
C VAL A 193 -18.31 3.55 -13.70
N SER A 194 -17.84 2.55 -14.44
CA SER A 194 -18.09 2.41 -15.89
C SER A 194 -19.58 2.27 -16.19
N PHE A 195 -20.32 1.52 -15.38
CA PHE A 195 -21.75 1.31 -15.56
C PHE A 195 -22.60 2.49 -15.07
N PHE A 196 -22.06 3.31 -14.18
CA PHE A 196 -22.62 4.62 -13.88
C PHE A 196 -22.46 5.61 -15.04
N GLY A 197 -21.41 5.46 -15.86
CA GLY A 197 -21.19 6.21 -17.10
C GLY A 197 -20.13 7.30 -17.00
N THR A 198 -19.11 7.13 -16.15
CA THR A 198 -18.01 8.09 -16.02
C THR A 198 -16.66 7.39 -15.92
N ASN A 199 -15.58 8.11 -16.24
CA ASN A 199 -14.20 7.75 -15.93
C ASN A 199 -13.67 8.52 -14.70
N ASN A 200 -14.50 9.30 -14.02
CA ASN A 200 -14.14 10.04 -12.81
C ASN A 200 -13.97 9.10 -11.62
N CYS A 201 -12.88 8.35 -11.63
CA CYS A 201 -12.47 7.47 -10.52
C CYS A 201 -10.95 7.42 -10.43
N ASP A 202 -10.41 7.27 -9.22
CA ASP A 202 -8.98 7.12 -8.99
C ASP A 202 -8.74 6.52 -7.58
N HIS A 203 -7.50 6.33 -7.18
CA HIS A 203 -7.15 5.82 -5.84
C HIS A 203 -5.80 6.36 -5.34
N GLN A 204 -5.36 5.92 -4.12
CA GLN A 204 -4.13 6.45 -3.50
C GLN A 204 -2.86 6.31 -4.34
N ALA A 205 -2.78 5.36 -5.28
CA ALA A 205 -1.58 5.20 -6.10
C ALA A 205 -1.25 6.45 -6.91
N ARG A 206 -2.26 7.26 -7.26
CA ARG A 206 -2.06 8.54 -7.97
C ARG A 206 -1.15 9.49 -7.23
N ILE A 207 -1.36 9.64 -5.93
CA ILE A 207 -0.53 10.51 -5.06
C ILE A 207 0.64 9.76 -4.43
N CYS A 208 0.73 8.46 -4.62
CA CYS A 208 1.77 7.58 -4.12
C CYS A 208 2.85 7.38 -5.19
N HIS A 209 2.65 6.45 -6.11
CA HIS A 209 3.64 6.00 -7.10
C HIS A 209 3.29 6.31 -8.56
N SER A 210 2.41 7.27 -8.87
CA SER A 210 2.06 7.55 -10.28
C SER A 210 3.28 7.96 -11.12
N THR A 211 4.14 8.81 -10.57
CA THR A 211 5.38 9.22 -11.26
C THR A 211 6.37 8.07 -11.40
N THR A 212 6.42 7.14 -10.44
CA THR A 212 7.19 5.89 -10.58
C THR A 212 6.63 5.02 -11.70
N VAL A 213 5.31 4.76 -11.72
CA VAL A 213 4.69 3.95 -12.78
C VAL A 213 4.97 4.55 -14.15
N ALA A 214 4.76 5.86 -14.31
CA ALA A 214 5.01 6.56 -15.56
C ALA A 214 6.51 6.52 -15.95
N GLY A 215 7.42 6.79 -15.01
CA GLY A 215 8.86 6.80 -15.27
C GLY A 215 9.40 5.44 -15.68
N VAL A 216 8.99 4.37 -15.00
CA VAL A 216 9.41 3.00 -15.30
C VAL A 216 8.77 2.51 -16.61
N ALA A 217 7.46 2.72 -16.79
CA ALA A 217 6.75 2.32 -18.00
C ALA A 217 7.30 3.04 -19.25
N ASN A 218 7.66 4.32 -19.15
CA ASN A 218 8.30 5.09 -20.23
C ASN A 218 9.76 4.65 -20.51
N THR A 219 10.35 3.80 -19.66
CA THR A 219 11.71 3.30 -19.87
C THR A 219 11.72 1.92 -20.50
N TRP A 220 10.92 0.98 -20.01
CA TRP A 220 10.84 -0.40 -20.54
C TRP A 220 9.43 -0.98 -20.65
N GLY A 221 8.40 -0.12 -20.67
CA GLY A 221 7.02 -0.52 -20.99
C GLY A 221 6.22 -1.10 -19.82
N TYR A 222 6.79 -1.20 -18.60
CA TYR A 222 6.14 -1.85 -17.47
C TYR A 222 6.39 -1.12 -16.16
N GLY A 223 5.34 -0.72 -15.47
CA GLY A 223 5.37 0.15 -14.29
C GLY A 223 5.44 -0.56 -12.94
N ALA A 224 6.28 -1.59 -12.78
CA ALA A 224 6.40 -2.35 -11.54
C ALA A 224 7.86 -2.66 -11.16
N MET A 225 8.06 -3.15 -9.95
CA MET A 225 9.31 -3.68 -9.44
C MET A 225 9.81 -4.83 -10.33
N THR A 226 11.08 -4.81 -10.74
CA THR A 226 11.60 -5.79 -11.69
C THR A 226 11.88 -7.16 -11.07
N ASN A 227 12.32 -7.18 -9.81
CA ASN A 227 12.70 -8.39 -9.08
C ASN A 227 11.79 -8.59 -7.85
N SER A 228 12.02 -9.60 -7.03
CA SER A 228 11.31 -9.80 -5.77
C SER A 228 12.11 -9.30 -4.58
N TYR A 229 11.47 -9.15 -3.41
CA TYR A 229 12.19 -8.90 -2.15
C TYR A 229 13.22 -9.98 -1.88
N ASN A 230 12.86 -11.22 -2.17
CA ASN A 230 13.67 -12.40 -1.96
C ASN A 230 14.94 -12.40 -2.81
N ASP A 231 14.81 -11.99 -4.06
CA ASP A 231 15.91 -11.95 -5.02
C ASP A 231 16.99 -10.93 -4.66
N MET A 232 16.67 -9.94 -3.82
CA MET A 232 17.65 -8.99 -3.28
C MET A 232 18.79 -9.69 -2.50
N GLN A 233 18.57 -10.91 -2.00
CA GLN A 233 19.62 -11.72 -1.36
C GLN A 233 20.78 -12.06 -2.33
N ASN A 234 20.53 -12.00 -3.62
CA ASN A 234 21.52 -12.29 -4.68
C ASN A 234 22.31 -11.05 -5.13
N SER A 235 21.96 -9.85 -4.61
CA SER A 235 22.64 -8.60 -4.93
C SER A 235 24.05 -8.57 -4.35
N LYS A 236 25.01 -8.00 -5.10
CA LYS A 236 26.36 -7.73 -4.63
C LYS A 236 26.55 -6.30 -4.16
N ALA A 237 25.72 -5.38 -4.67
CA ALA A 237 25.54 -4.03 -4.14
C ALA A 237 24.07 -3.63 -4.21
N ALA A 238 23.62 -2.81 -3.26
CA ALA A 238 22.28 -2.26 -3.23
C ALA A 238 22.32 -0.79 -2.84
N MET A 239 21.70 0.08 -3.64
CA MET A 239 21.56 1.49 -3.33
C MET A 239 20.11 1.81 -2.99
N TYR A 240 19.86 2.19 -1.73
CA TYR A 240 18.59 2.73 -1.27
C TYR A 240 18.58 4.24 -1.44
N ILE A 241 17.75 4.77 -2.31
CA ILE A 241 17.65 6.20 -2.55
C ILE A 241 16.20 6.66 -2.34
N GLY A 242 16.00 7.56 -1.36
CA GLY A 242 14.66 8.02 -0.99
C GLY A 242 13.75 6.91 -0.45
N SER A 243 14.32 5.91 0.24
CA SER A 243 13.59 4.77 0.83
C SER A 243 14.08 4.43 2.23
N ASN A 244 13.22 4.64 3.22
CA ASN A 244 13.47 4.22 4.61
C ASN A 244 12.80 2.87 4.91
N ALA A 245 13.29 1.82 4.29
CA ALA A 245 12.70 0.49 4.36
C ALA A 245 12.65 -0.09 5.78
N ALA A 246 13.65 0.20 6.63
CA ALA A 246 13.68 -0.27 8.01
C ALA A 246 12.51 0.22 8.87
N GLU A 247 11.85 1.33 8.50
CA GLU A 247 10.64 1.84 9.15
C GLU A 247 9.37 1.55 8.36
N ALA A 248 9.40 1.76 7.04
CA ALA A 248 8.21 1.62 6.20
C ALA A 248 7.91 0.16 5.82
N HIS A 249 8.95 -0.63 5.53
CA HIS A 249 8.87 -2.02 5.06
C HIS A 249 9.80 -2.95 5.87
N PRO A 250 9.71 -3.02 7.20
CA PRO A 250 10.77 -3.58 8.06
C PRO A 250 11.15 -5.02 7.69
N VAL A 251 10.16 -5.84 7.34
CA VAL A 251 10.39 -7.27 7.05
C VAL A 251 11.15 -7.46 5.74
N SER A 252 11.05 -6.55 4.76
CA SER A 252 11.89 -6.62 3.55
C SER A 252 13.39 -6.50 3.84
N MET A 253 13.73 -5.86 4.96
CA MET A 253 15.14 -5.74 5.38
C MET A 253 15.79 -7.06 5.75
N LEU A 254 15.02 -8.11 6.07
CA LEU A 254 15.57 -9.45 6.30
C LEU A 254 16.34 -9.95 5.08
N HIS A 255 15.74 -9.81 3.89
CA HIS A 255 16.38 -10.23 2.64
C HIS A 255 17.63 -9.41 2.33
N MET A 256 17.62 -8.10 2.61
CA MET A 256 18.78 -7.24 2.45
C MET A 256 19.90 -7.55 3.46
N LEU A 257 19.54 -7.83 4.70
CA LEU A 257 20.51 -8.19 5.75
C LEU A 257 21.17 -9.53 5.42
N HIS A 258 20.44 -10.52 4.93
CA HIS A 258 21.02 -11.77 4.42
C HIS A 258 21.96 -11.53 3.23
N ALA A 259 21.64 -10.56 2.34
CA ALA A 259 22.59 -10.18 1.28
C ALA A 259 23.88 -9.57 1.88
N LYS A 260 23.76 -8.72 2.91
CA LYS A 260 24.94 -8.15 3.59
C LYS A 260 25.80 -9.20 4.29
N GLU A 261 25.21 -10.18 4.94
CA GLU A 261 25.92 -11.33 5.53
C GLU A 261 26.72 -12.09 4.46
N ASN A 262 26.25 -12.07 3.20
CA ASN A 262 26.93 -12.64 2.04
C ASN A 262 27.85 -11.62 1.30
N GLY A 263 28.20 -10.49 1.94
CA GLY A 263 29.15 -9.50 1.44
C GLY A 263 28.57 -8.39 0.55
N CYS A 264 27.25 -8.31 0.38
CA CYS A 264 26.62 -7.23 -0.38
C CYS A 264 26.91 -5.86 0.24
N LYS A 265 27.32 -4.89 -0.59
CA LYS A 265 27.56 -3.50 -0.19
C LYS A 265 26.27 -2.70 -0.23
N MET A 266 25.93 -2.02 0.87
CA MET A 266 24.71 -1.24 0.99
C MET A 266 25.01 0.26 1.02
N ILE A 267 24.50 0.99 0.04
CA ILE A 267 24.55 2.45 -0.05
C ILE A 267 23.18 3.00 0.31
N VAL A 268 23.12 4.05 1.12
CA VAL A 268 21.87 4.76 1.42
C VAL A 268 22.03 6.25 1.12
N VAL A 269 21.19 6.75 0.22
CA VAL A 269 21.15 8.15 -0.22
C VAL A 269 19.83 8.75 0.30
N ASP A 270 19.91 9.61 1.29
CA ASP A 270 18.74 10.21 1.94
C ASP A 270 19.14 11.53 2.62
N PRO A 271 18.33 12.60 2.55
CA PRO A 271 18.63 13.84 3.25
C PRO A 271 18.66 13.69 4.78
N ARG A 272 18.03 12.64 5.32
CA ARG A 272 17.97 12.29 6.75
C ARG A 272 18.73 11.00 7.04
N PHE A 273 19.50 10.96 8.12
CA PHE A 273 20.09 9.72 8.63
C PHE A 273 19.00 8.84 9.26
N THR A 274 18.49 7.90 8.46
CA THR A 274 17.36 7.02 8.81
C THR A 274 17.82 5.73 9.48
N ARG A 275 16.87 4.93 10.00
CA ARG A 275 17.17 3.56 10.48
C ARG A 275 17.72 2.66 9.38
N THR A 276 17.34 2.89 8.13
CA THR A 276 17.94 2.22 6.97
C THR A 276 19.36 2.65 6.76
N ALA A 277 19.66 3.96 6.85
CA ALA A 277 21.00 4.52 6.75
C ALA A 277 21.96 3.98 7.84
N ALA A 278 21.43 3.70 9.03
CA ALA A 278 22.22 3.10 10.11
C ALA A 278 22.74 1.68 9.81
N LYS A 279 22.27 1.04 8.72
CA LYS A 279 22.73 -0.28 8.26
C LYS A 279 23.60 -0.21 7.02
N ALA A 280 23.81 0.99 6.45
CA ALA A 280 24.59 1.22 5.24
C ALA A 280 26.10 1.04 5.48
N ASP A 281 26.80 0.60 4.46
CA ASP A 281 28.26 0.66 4.38
C ASP A 281 28.71 2.07 3.97
N GLN A 282 27.86 2.77 3.16
CA GLN A 282 28.04 4.16 2.78
C GLN A 282 26.71 4.91 2.92
N TYR A 283 26.71 5.97 3.73
CA TYR A 283 25.58 6.91 3.81
C TYR A 283 25.96 8.22 3.11
N ILE A 284 25.05 8.68 2.24
CA ILE A 284 25.22 9.90 1.46
C ILE A 284 24.05 10.84 1.78
N ARG A 285 24.38 12.03 2.29
CA ARG A 285 23.41 13.07 2.55
C ARG A 285 23.25 13.97 1.32
N ILE A 286 22.13 13.81 0.62
CA ILE A 286 21.79 14.58 -0.57
C ILE A 286 20.90 15.78 -0.23
N ARG A 287 20.98 16.89 -0.98
CA ARG A 287 19.94 17.93 -0.97
C ARG A 287 18.64 17.37 -1.56
N SER A 288 17.50 17.67 -0.92
CA SER A 288 16.20 17.22 -1.43
C SER A 288 15.95 17.80 -2.84
N GLY A 289 15.52 16.92 -3.77
CA GLY A 289 15.23 17.30 -5.15
C GLY A 289 16.43 17.31 -6.11
N SER A 290 17.63 16.93 -5.64
CA SER A 290 18.84 16.87 -6.46
C SER A 290 19.25 15.43 -6.85
N ASP A 291 18.28 14.51 -6.89
CA ASP A 291 18.49 13.12 -7.26
C ASP A 291 19.09 12.96 -8.67
N ILE A 292 18.62 13.74 -9.66
CA ILE A 292 19.11 13.66 -11.04
C ILE A 292 20.58 14.07 -11.13
N PRO A 293 21.01 15.24 -10.59
CA PRO A 293 22.42 15.60 -10.54
C PRO A 293 23.30 14.50 -9.92
N PHE A 294 22.88 13.94 -8.79
CA PHE A 294 23.61 12.85 -8.12
C PHE A 294 23.74 11.61 -9.01
N LEU A 295 22.63 11.14 -9.60
CA LEU A 295 22.63 9.97 -10.49
C LEU A 295 23.42 10.22 -11.77
N TYR A 296 23.38 11.44 -12.31
CA TYR A 296 24.19 11.83 -13.47
C TYR A 296 25.67 11.91 -13.13
N GLY A 297 26.02 12.36 -11.93
CA GLY A 297 27.40 12.30 -11.43
C GLY A 297 27.91 10.86 -11.34
N MET A 298 27.09 9.91 -10.86
CA MET A 298 27.44 8.49 -10.88
C MET A 298 27.65 7.98 -12.32
N LEU A 299 26.75 8.31 -13.25
CA LEU A 299 26.85 7.93 -14.67
C LEU A 299 28.08 8.57 -15.33
N TRP A 300 28.44 9.81 -14.98
CA TRP A 300 29.63 10.48 -15.47
C TRP A 300 30.90 9.67 -15.14
N HIS A 301 31.04 9.25 -13.87
CA HIS A 301 32.18 8.41 -13.46
C HIS A 301 32.14 7.04 -14.11
N ILE A 302 30.97 6.41 -14.25
CA ILE A 302 30.81 5.11 -14.92
C ILE A 302 31.28 5.19 -16.37
N PHE A 303 30.83 6.19 -17.12
CA PHE A 303 31.21 6.34 -18.54
C PHE A 303 32.66 6.75 -18.71
N LYS A 304 33.20 7.65 -17.87
CA LYS A 304 34.61 8.08 -17.92
C LYS A 304 35.58 6.94 -17.66
N ASN A 305 35.22 6.03 -16.76
CA ASN A 305 36.08 4.90 -16.40
C ASN A 305 35.74 3.62 -17.20
N GLY A 306 34.80 3.66 -18.12
CA GLY A 306 34.41 2.51 -18.94
C GLY A 306 33.81 1.35 -18.15
N TRP A 307 33.09 1.64 -17.07
CA TRP A 307 32.48 0.64 -16.18
C TRP A 307 31.09 0.18 -16.61
N GLU A 308 30.51 0.81 -17.64
CA GLU A 308 29.23 0.41 -18.20
C GLU A 308 29.28 -0.99 -18.84
N ASP A 309 28.12 -1.63 -18.96
CA ASP A 309 27.96 -2.91 -19.68
C ASP A 309 27.69 -2.63 -21.16
N LYS A 310 28.78 -2.53 -21.95
CA LYS A 310 28.72 -2.17 -23.37
C LYS A 310 27.95 -3.18 -24.21
N GLU A 311 28.07 -4.47 -23.92
CA GLU A 311 27.38 -5.54 -24.63
C GLU A 311 25.89 -5.49 -24.35
N TYR A 312 25.49 -5.32 -23.08
CA TYR A 312 24.10 -5.18 -22.70
C TYR A 312 23.48 -3.92 -23.34
N ILE A 313 24.19 -2.79 -23.31
CA ILE A 313 23.72 -1.55 -23.93
C ILE A 313 23.50 -1.75 -25.43
N ALA A 314 24.47 -2.33 -26.15
CA ALA A 314 24.35 -2.57 -27.58
C ALA A 314 23.19 -3.50 -27.95
N ALA A 315 22.93 -4.51 -27.10
CA ALA A 315 21.89 -5.52 -27.37
C ALA A 315 20.47 -5.08 -26.93
N ARG A 316 20.35 -4.21 -25.92
CA ARG A 316 19.07 -4.02 -25.20
C ARG A 316 18.66 -2.57 -24.98
N VAL A 317 19.51 -1.58 -25.20
CA VAL A 317 19.25 -0.20 -24.79
C VAL A 317 19.29 0.74 -26.00
N TYR A 318 18.19 1.44 -26.23
CA TYR A 318 18.09 2.49 -27.23
C TYR A 318 18.39 3.86 -26.62
N GLY A 319 19.16 4.72 -27.32
CA GLY A 319 19.38 6.10 -26.98
C GLY A 319 20.40 6.37 -25.87
N MET A 320 21.26 5.41 -25.53
CA MET A 320 22.31 5.61 -24.51
C MET A 320 23.39 6.63 -24.95
N ASP A 321 23.57 6.81 -26.23
CA ASP A 321 24.43 7.85 -26.82
C ASP A 321 23.99 9.25 -26.39
N LYS A 322 22.71 9.56 -26.52
CA LYS A 322 22.12 10.84 -26.07
C LYS A 322 22.24 11.04 -24.54
N VAL A 323 22.10 9.95 -23.77
CA VAL A 323 22.34 9.98 -22.33
C VAL A 323 23.80 10.34 -22.03
N ARG A 324 24.77 9.78 -22.76
CA ARG A 324 26.19 10.11 -22.59
C ARG A 324 26.47 11.61 -22.88
N GLU A 325 25.90 12.12 -23.97
CA GLU A 325 26.03 13.53 -24.34
C GLU A 325 25.49 14.46 -23.24
N GLU A 326 24.34 14.11 -22.67
CA GLU A 326 23.75 14.91 -21.57
C GLU A 326 24.57 14.79 -20.28
N VAL A 327 24.95 13.58 -19.90
CA VAL A 327 25.75 13.30 -18.69
C VAL A 327 27.13 13.97 -18.75
N ALA A 328 27.75 14.09 -19.94
CA ALA A 328 29.03 14.76 -20.10
C ALA A 328 29.03 16.25 -19.67
N LYS A 329 27.86 16.90 -19.66
CA LYS A 329 27.68 18.28 -19.19
C LYS A 329 27.69 18.41 -17.66
N TRP A 330 27.49 17.29 -16.94
CA TRP A 330 27.41 17.20 -15.50
C TRP A 330 28.78 16.79 -14.91
N THR A 331 29.72 17.73 -14.96
CA THR A 331 31.06 17.55 -14.38
C THR A 331 30.99 17.43 -12.85
N PRO A 332 31.97 16.81 -12.19
CA PRO A 332 31.94 16.59 -10.74
C PRO A 332 31.67 17.84 -9.90
N ASP A 333 32.28 18.96 -10.27
CA ASP A 333 32.08 20.28 -9.63
C ASP A 333 30.64 20.75 -9.70
N LYS A 334 29.99 20.62 -10.88
CA LYS A 334 28.56 20.97 -11.06
C LYS A 334 27.65 20.03 -10.27
N VAL A 335 28.00 18.76 -10.22
CA VAL A 335 27.25 17.77 -9.44
C VAL A 335 27.32 18.08 -7.95
N GLU A 336 28.53 18.37 -7.44
CA GLU A 336 28.74 18.74 -6.04
C GLU A 336 27.99 20.04 -5.69
N GLU A 337 28.08 21.06 -6.56
CA GLU A 337 27.33 22.31 -6.39
C GLU A 337 25.81 22.06 -6.31
N ALA A 338 25.26 21.24 -7.21
CA ALA A 338 23.84 20.97 -7.30
C ALA A 338 23.30 20.11 -6.16
N CYS A 339 23.99 18.99 -5.84
CA CYS A 339 23.46 18.00 -4.87
C CYS A 339 24.07 18.13 -3.46
N GLY A 340 25.17 18.87 -3.30
CA GLY A 340 25.87 19.04 -2.03
C GLY A 340 26.59 17.77 -1.56
N VAL A 341 26.91 16.86 -2.49
CA VAL A 341 27.63 15.61 -2.22
C VAL A 341 29.04 15.74 -2.78
N PRO A 342 30.10 15.61 -1.97
CA PRO A 342 31.48 15.65 -2.44
C PRO A 342 31.75 14.64 -3.55
N GLU A 343 32.53 15.02 -4.57
CA GLU A 343 32.89 14.16 -5.70
C GLU A 343 33.35 12.77 -5.27
N ALA A 344 34.22 12.69 -4.26
CA ALA A 344 34.75 11.42 -3.77
C ALA A 344 33.65 10.45 -3.30
N GLN A 345 32.55 10.95 -2.73
CA GLN A 345 31.42 10.12 -2.31
C GLN A 345 30.58 9.66 -3.50
N VAL A 346 30.39 10.50 -4.51
CA VAL A 346 29.71 10.15 -5.76
C VAL A 346 30.50 9.10 -6.53
N PHE A 347 31.82 9.30 -6.64
CA PHE A 347 32.75 8.34 -7.24
C PHE A 347 32.69 6.98 -6.55
N GLN A 348 32.79 6.95 -5.21
CA GLN A 348 32.72 5.72 -4.42
C GLN A 348 31.40 4.97 -4.62
N ALA A 349 30.27 5.70 -4.67
CA ALA A 349 28.96 5.10 -4.93
C ALA A 349 28.90 4.50 -6.35
N ALA A 350 29.38 5.23 -7.35
CA ALA A 350 29.44 4.78 -8.74
C ALA A 350 30.32 3.52 -8.89
N GLU A 351 31.51 3.54 -8.29
CA GLU A 351 32.43 2.42 -8.31
C GLU A 351 31.86 1.19 -7.60
N THR A 352 31.25 1.39 -6.42
CA THR A 352 30.64 0.30 -5.66
C THR A 352 29.54 -0.38 -6.47
N MET A 353 28.63 0.38 -7.10
CA MET A 353 27.55 -0.18 -7.91
C MET A 353 28.06 -0.85 -9.19
N ALA A 354 29.08 -0.28 -9.83
CA ALA A 354 29.60 -0.78 -11.10
C ALA A 354 30.47 -2.05 -10.94
N ARG A 355 31.30 -2.11 -9.88
CA ARG A 355 32.21 -3.23 -9.65
C ARG A 355 31.58 -4.41 -8.91
N ASN A 356 30.48 -4.20 -8.18
CA ASN A 356 29.76 -5.25 -7.44
C ASN A 356 28.42 -5.57 -8.13
N ARG A 357 28.49 -6.08 -9.34
CA ARG A 357 27.30 -6.54 -10.09
C ARG A 357 27.02 -8.02 -9.87
N PRO A 358 25.73 -8.47 -9.87
CA PRO A 358 24.52 -7.69 -10.06
C PRO A 358 24.27 -6.72 -8.91
N SER A 359 23.89 -5.48 -9.24
CA SER A 359 23.56 -4.46 -8.25
C SER A 359 22.16 -3.92 -8.45
N THR A 360 21.49 -3.57 -7.34
CA THR A 360 20.09 -3.12 -7.38
C THR A 360 19.92 -1.69 -6.87
N VAL A 361 18.95 -0.99 -7.41
CA VAL A 361 18.47 0.29 -6.87
C VAL A 361 17.10 0.11 -6.24
N VAL A 362 16.95 0.57 -4.99
CA VAL A 362 15.71 0.50 -4.22
C VAL A 362 15.23 1.91 -3.94
N TRP A 363 13.99 2.23 -4.30
CA TRP A 363 13.40 3.52 -3.95
C TRP A 363 11.95 3.40 -3.44
N CYS A 364 11.47 4.49 -2.85
CA CYS A 364 10.12 4.68 -2.41
C CYS A 364 9.67 6.13 -2.66
N MET A 365 8.95 6.73 -1.74
CA MET A 365 8.36 8.08 -1.88
C MET A 365 9.39 9.19 -2.04
N GLY A 366 10.60 9.05 -1.51
CA GLY A 366 11.62 10.09 -1.57
C GLY A 366 12.06 10.46 -2.98
N GLN A 367 12.06 9.51 -3.93
CA GLN A 367 12.25 9.82 -5.36
C GLN A 367 10.95 10.16 -6.07
N THR A 368 9.86 9.53 -5.67
CA THR A 368 8.59 9.53 -6.41
C THR A 368 7.82 10.85 -6.23
N GLN A 369 7.74 11.35 -5.00
CA GLN A 369 6.89 12.50 -4.66
C GLN A 369 7.60 13.84 -4.85
N HIS A 370 8.10 14.07 -6.05
CA HIS A 370 8.62 15.34 -6.54
C HIS A 370 7.82 15.82 -7.77
N THR A 371 7.84 17.11 -8.04
CA THR A 371 7.22 17.66 -9.26
C THR A 371 7.81 17.06 -10.54
N ILE A 372 9.09 16.67 -10.50
CA ILE A 372 9.82 15.99 -11.58
C ILE A 372 10.05 14.49 -11.27
N GLY A 373 9.24 13.88 -10.41
CA GLY A 373 9.42 12.49 -9.95
C GLY A 373 9.53 11.47 -11.07
N ASN A 374 8.84 11.67 -12.19
CA ASN A 374 8.97 10.84 -13.39
C ASN A 374 10.42 10.87 -13.94
N ALA A 375 11.03 12.03 -14.10
CA ALA A 375 12.41 12.17 -14.59
C ALA A 375 13.43 11.59 -13.59
N ILE A 376 13.22 11.78 -12.28
CA ILE A 376 14.05 11.20 -11.22
C ILE A 376 14.05 9.67 -11.31
N VAL A 377 12.89 9.08 -11.41
CA VAL A 377 12.73 7.61 -11.53
C VAL A 377 13.41 7.09 -12.81
N ARG A 378 13.24 7.79 -13.94
CA ARG A 378 13.93 7.44 -15.19
C ARG A 378 15.46 7.49 -15.06
N ALA A 379 16.01 8.46 -14.33
CA ALA A 379 17.46 8.51 -14.10
C ALA A 379 17.96 7.28 -13.33
N SER A 380 17.21 6.80 -12.33
CA SER A 380 17.52 5.54 -11.64
C SER A 380 17.42 4.31 -12.57
N CYS A 381 16.45 4.29 -13.46
CA CYS A 381 16.30 3.25 -14.47
C CYS A 381 17.48 3.28 -15.47
N ILE A 382 17.90 4.45 -15.93
CA ILE A 382 19.02 4.64 -16.84
C ILE A 382 20.32 4.12 -16.21
N LEU A 383 20.57 4.40 -14.92
CA LEU A 383 21.70 3.86 -14.19
C LEU A 383 21.75 2.32 -14.27
N GLN A 384 20.60 1.67 -14.03
CA GLN A 384 20.51 0.22 -14.06
C GLN A 384 20.65 -0.37 -15.47
N LEU A 385 20.19 0.34 -16.49
CA LEU A 385 20.43 -0.03 -17.91
C LEU A 385 21.89 0.12 -18.29
N ALA A 386 22.55 1.22 -17.87
CA ALA A 386 23.98 1.43 -18.13
C ALA A 386 24.85 0.34 -17.49
N LEU A 387 24.47 -0.17 -16.33
CA LEU A 387 25.18 -1.23 -15.62
C LEU A 387 24.77 -2.65 -16.05
N GLY A 388 23.80 -2.80 -16.96
CA GLY A 388 23.31 -4.09 -17.42
C GLY A 388 22.64 -4.95 -16.35
N ASN A 389 22.00 -4.33 -15.35
CA ASN A 389 21.41 -5.03 -14.20
C ASN A 389 19.96 -5.45 -14.40
N VAL A 390 19.24 -4.90 -15.40
CA VAL A 390 17.83 -5.23 -15.64
C VAL A 390 17.72 -6.61 -16.28
N GLY A 391 16.83 -7.46 -15.75
CA GLY A 391 16.68 -8.84 -16.19
C GLY A 391 17.69 -9.83 -15.56
N LYS A 392 18.46 -9.38 -14.56
CA LYS A 392 19.41 -10.23 -13.81
C LYS A 392 18.92 -10.44 -12.37
N SER A 393 19.07 -11.66 -11.86
CA SER A 393 18.84 -11.96 -10.43
C SER A 393 19.79 -11.13 -9.57
N GLY A 394 19.29 -10.53 -8.50
CA GLY A 394 20.01 -9.59 -7.64
C GLY A 394 20.22 -8.19 -8.24
N GLY A 395 19.72 -7.94 -9.45
CA GLY A 395 19.83 -6.65 -10.13
C GLY A 395 18.55 -5.84 -10.12
N GLY A 396 18.32 -5.08 -11.19
CA GLY A 396 17.09 -4.37 -11.47
C GLY A 396 16.74 -3.21 -10.56
N THR A 397 15.47 -2.84 -10.57
CA THR A 397 14.89 -1.77 -9.74
C THR A 397 13.84 -2.34 -8.82
N ASN A 398 14.02 -2.14 -7.53
CA ASN A 398 13.14 -2.63 -6.48
C ASN A 398 12.33 -1.47 -5.88
N ILE A 399 11.07 -1.39 -6.27
CA ILE A 399 10.17 -0.30 -5.92
C ILE A 399 9.31 -0.71 -4.72
N PHE A 400 9.57 -0.09 -3.57
CA PHE A 400 8.85 -0.39 -2.34
C PHE A 400 7.60 0.49 -2.22
N ARG A 401 6.46 -0.01 -2.71
CA ARG A 401 5.18 0.68 -2.59
C ARG A 401 4.69 0.69 -1.15
N GLY A 402 3.86 1.67 -0.78
CA GLY A 402 3.43 1.87 0.60
C GLY A 402 2.42 0.83 1.08
N HIS A 403 1.21 0.87 0.54
CA HIS A 403 0.08 0.05 0.99
C HIS A 403 0.15 -1.39 0.50
N ASP A 404 -0.49 -2.29 1.24
CA ASP A 404 -0.50 -3.73 1.02
C ASP A 404 -0.97 -4.15 -0.38
N ASN A 405 -2.00 -3.50 -0.93
CA ASN A 405 -2.53 -3.79 -2.26
C ASN A 405 -2.43 -2.62 -3.25
N VAL A 406 -1.52 -1.67 -3.06
CA VAL A 406 -1.40 -0.55 -4.00
C VAL A 406 -0.94 -1.00 -5.39
N GLN A 407 -0.17 -2.08 -5.49
CA GLN A 407 0.18 -2.69 -6.79
C GLN A 407 -1.09 -3.23 -7.46
N GLY A 408 -1.85 -4.08 -6.80
CA GLY A 408 -3.03 -4.71 -7.35
C GLY A 408 -4.15 -3.72 -7.68
N ALA A 409 -4.43 -2.75 -6.78
CA ALA A 409 -5.38 -1.68 -7.07
C ALA A 409 -4.98 -0.83 -8.28
N THR A 410 -3.68 -0.67 -8.57
CA THR A 410 -3.22 -0.02 -9.80
C THR A 410 -3.40 -0.93 -11.02
N ASP A 411 -3.14 -2.23 -10.85
CA ASP A 411 -3.20 -3.20 -11.94
C ASP A 411 -4.64 -3.40 -12.48
N VAL A 412 -5.65 -3.37 -11.60
CA VAL A 412 -7.02 -3.73 -11.97
C VAL A 412 -8.06 -2.62 -11.80
N GLY A 413 -7.64 -1.43 -11.38
CA GLY A 413 -8.50 -0.24 -11.23
C GLY A 413 -8.76 0.09 -9.78
N PRO A 414 -9.50 1.18 -9.43
CA PRO A 414 -10.10 2.16 -10.33
C PRO A 414 -9.08 3.21 -10.80
N ASN A 415 -8.85 3.29 -12.09
CA ASN A 415 -7.98 4.30 -12.71
C ASN A 415 -8.83 5.18 -13.65
N PRO A 416 -8.57 6.50 -13.74
CA PRO A 416 -9.31 7.40 -14.61
C PRO A 416 -8.95 7.24 -16.10
N ASP A 417 -7.78 6.71 -16.38
CA ASP A 417 -7.12 6.66 -17.69
C ASP A 417 -7.00 5.25 -18.26
N SER A 418 -7.52 4.24 -17.55
CA SER A 418 -7.45 2.85 -18.01
C SER A 418 -8.60 1.98 -17.48
N LEU A 419 -8.90 0.93 -18.21
CA LEU A 419 -9.67 -0.22 -17.76
C LEU A 419 -8.73 -1.20 -17.04
N PRO A 420 -9.27 -2.23 -16.35
CA PRO A 420 -8.43 -3.19 -15.63
C PRO A 420 -7.32 -3.75 -16.51
N ALA A 421 -6.17 -4.09 -15.91
CA ALA A 421 -4.97 -4.58 -16.59
C ALA A 421 -4.32 -3.57 -17.54
N TYR A 422 -4.43 -2.27 -17.24
CA TYR A 422 -3.87 -1.17 -18.04
C TYR A 422 -4.36 -1.11 -19.49
N TYR A 423 -5.51 -1.70 -19.79
CA TYR A 423 -6.17 -1.43 -21.06
C TYR A 423 -6.53 0.06 -21.14
N GLY A 424 -6.23 0.71 -22.26
CA GLY A 424 -6.62 2.10 -22.47
C GLY A 424 -8.15 2.26 -22.58
N LEU A 425 -8.60 3.45 -22.94
CA LEU A 425 -10.02 3.80 -23.05
C LEU A 425 -10.52 3.78 -24.51
N ALA A 426 -9.74 3.27 -25.46
CA ALA A 426 -10.18 3.14 -26.84
C ALA A 426 -11.31 2.10 -27.00
N THR A 427 -12.15 2.26 -28.01
CA THR A 427 -13.29 1.38 -28.30
C THR A 427 -12.98 -0.12 -28.19
N GLY A 428 -11.81 -0.57 -28.71
CA GLY A 428 -11.41 -1.98 -28.64
C GLY A 428 -11.25 -2.51 -27.21
N ALA A 429 -10.67 -1.72 -26.33
CA ALA A 429 -10.51 -2.04 -24.92
C ALA A 429 -11.87 -2.12 -24.20
N TRP A 430 -12.75 -1.20 -24.48
CA TRP A 430 -14.12 -1.24 -23.95
C TRP A 430 -14.89 -2.47 -24.41
N LYS A 431 -14.85 -2.80 -25.73
CA LYS A 431 -15.50 -4.00 -26.25
C LYS A 431 -14.96 -5.27 -25.59
N HIS A 432 -13.63 -5.35 -25.37
CA HIS A 432 -13.01 -6.47 -24.66
C HIS A 432 -13.58 -6.62 -23.25
N TRP A 433 -13.57 -5.54 -22.44
CA TRP A 433 -14.06 -5.63 -21.07
C TRP A 433 -15.57 -5.80 -20.97
N CYS A 434 -16.37 -5.23 -21.87
CA CYS A 434 -17.81 -5.50 -21.95
C CYS A 434 -18.07 -7.00 -22.18
N ALA A 435 -17.33 -7.64 -23.07
CA ALA A 435 -17.44 -9.08 -23.31
C ALA A 435 -17.04 -9.91 -22.07
N VAL A 436 -15.97 -9.53 -21.37
CA VAL A 436 -15.55 -10.16 -20.11
C VAL A 436 -16.61 -10.02 -19.04
N TRP A 437 -17.20 -8.83 -18.87
CA TRP A 437 -18.26 -8.53 -17.91
C TRP A 437 -19.62 -9.14 -18.29
N GLY A 438 -19.77 -9.58 -19.55
CA GLY A 438 -21.01 -10.18 -20.06
C GLY A 438 -22.12 -9.16 -20.24
N VAL A 439 -21.78 -7.96 -20.69
CA VAL A 439 -22.71 -6.86 -20.96
C VAL A 439 -22.55 -6.35 -22.39
N ASP A 440 -23.61 -5.76 -22.92
CA ASP A 440 -23.60 -5.14 -24.24
C ASP A 440 -22.78 -3.84 -24.24
N TYR A 441 -21.91 -3.66 -25.25
CA TYR A 441 -21.08 -2.48 -25.38
C TYR A 441 -21.90 -1.20 -25.62
N GLU A 442 -22.94 -1.28 -26.44
CA GLU A 442 -23.79 -0.11 -26.73
C GLU A 442 -24.59 0.32 -25.48
N TRP A 443 -24.98 -0.66 -24.65
CA TRP A 443 -25.57 -0.34 -23.36
C TRP A 443 -24.58 0.42 -22.45
N VAL A 444 -23.34 -0.03 -22.31
CA VAL A 444 -22.34 0.68 -21.50
C VAL A 444 -22.08 2.07 -22.06
N LYS A 445 -21.92 2.19 -23.38
CA LYS A 445 -21.73 3.46 -24.07
C LYS A 445 -22.88 4.44 -23.81
N SER A 446 -24.12 3.96 -23.77
CA SER A 446 -25.31 4.77 -23.50
C SER A 446 -25.36 5.35 -22.07
N GLN A 447 -24.53 4.84 -21.15
CA GLN A 447 -24.45 5.38 -19.80
C GLN A 447 -23.60 6.65 -19.72
N PHE A 448 -22.64 6.84 -20.64
CA PHE A 448 -21.80 8.02 -20.73
C PHE A 448 -22.52 9.18 -21.43
N ALA A 449 -22.07 10.41 -21.14
CA ALA A 449 -22.62 11.59 -21.82
C ALA A 449 -22.37 11.56 -23.35
N SER A 450 -21.25 11.00 -23.77
CA SER A 450 -20.91 10.79 -25.19
C SER A 450 -19.84 9.71 -25.33
N GLN A 451 -19.61 9.21 -26.56
CA GLN A 451 -18.49 8.32 -26.84
C GLN A 451 -17.14 9.02 -26.59
N ALA A 452 -17.03 10.29 -26.88
CA ALA A 452 -15.82 11.07 -26.59
C ALA A 452 -15.50 11.08 -25.10
N MET A 453 -16.50 11.26 -24.23
CA MET A 453 -16.32 11.19 -22.79
C MET A 453 -16.00 9.78 -22.28
N MET A 454 -16.54 8.73 -22.92
CA MET A 454 -16.20 7.34 -22.61
C MET A 454 -14.73 7.01 -22.94
N GLU A 455 -14.16 7.58 -23.98
CA GLU A 455 -12.79 7.35 -24.44
C GLU A 455 -11.77 8.34 -23.85
N LYS A 456 -12.24 9.31 -23.08
CA LYS A 456 -11.43 10.36 -22.43
C LYS A 456 -11.08 9.97 -20.99
N SER A 457 -9.87 10.32 -20.56
CA SER A 457 -9.46 10.18 -19.17
C SER A 457 -10.31 11.04 -18.24
N GLY A 458 -10.75 10.45 -17.13
CA GLY A 458 -11.48 11.16 -16.10
C GLY A 458 -10.58 12.01 -15.20
N THR A 459 -11.21 12.66 -14.23
CA THR A 459 -10.54 13.43 -13.17
C THR A 459 -9.69 12.52 -12.30
N THR A 460 -8.50 12.99 -11.92
CA THR A 460 -7.60 12.29 -10.99
C THR A 460 -7.83 12.74 -9.55
N VAL A 461 -7.44 11.90 -8.58
CA VAL A 461 -7.54 12.24 -7.15
C VAL A 461 -6.65 13.43 -6.76
N SER A 462 -5.64 13.75 -7.53
CA SER A 462 -4.82 14.97 -7.32
C SER A 462 -5.51 16.26 -7.78
N ARG A 463 -6.55 16.16 -8.62
CA ARG A 463 -7.25 17.29 -9.22
C ARG A 463 -8.74 17.38 -8.90
N TRP A 464 -9.27 16.51 -8.04
CA TRP A 464 -10.69 16.57 -7.69
C TRP A 464 -11.11 17.92 -7.09
N ILE A 465 -10.20 18.59 -6.38
CA ILE A 465 -10.43 19.92 -5.82
C ILE A 465 -10.68 20.93 -6.95
N ASP A 466 -9.85 20.90 -7.99
CA ASP A 466 -10.00 21.74 -9.17
C ASP A 466 -11.31 21.41 -9.89
N ALA A 467 -11.63 20.14 -10.03
CA ALA A 467 -12.88 19.69 -10.65
C ALA A 467 -14.15 20.19 -9.93
N VAL A 468 -14.05 20.56 -8.65
CA VAL A 468 -15.16 21.16 -7.87
C VAL A 468 -15.11 22.70 -7.95
N LEU A 469 -13.93 23.31 -7.90
CA LEU A 469 -13.77 24.76 -7.67
C LEU A 469 -13.54 25.56 -8.94
N GLU A 470 -12.88 24.98 -9.96
CA GLU A 470 -12.49 25.67 -11.19
C GLU A 470 -13.65 25.72 -12.21
N ARG A 471 -13.49 26.53 -13.22
CA ARG A 471 -14.43 26.60 -14.36
C ARG A 471 -14.32 25.34 -15.22
N ASN A 472 -15.41 24.94 -15.86
CA ASN A 472 -15.49 23.74 -16.70
C ASN A 472 -14.46 23.68 -17.81
N ASP A 473 -14.20 24.83 -18.47
CA ASP A 473 -13.19 24.94 -19.54
C ASP A 473 -11.75 24.67 -19.05
N LEU A 474 -11.46 24.90 -17.76
CA LEU A 474 -10.15 24.65 -17.16
C LEU A 474 -9.98 23.21 -16.69
N ILE A 475 -11.07 22.51 -16.41
CA ILE A 475 -11.06 21.11 -15.97
C ILE A 475 -11.33 20.11 -17.12
N ASP A 476 -11.62 20.64 -18.31
CA ASP A 476 -11.87 19.84 -19.52
C ASP A 476 -13.01 18.81 -19.32
N GLN A 477 -14.11 19.23 -18.69
CA GLN A 477 -15.35 18.46 -18.46
C GLN A 477 -16.59 19.32 -18.69
N ASP A 478 -17.70 18.69 -19.01
CA ASP A 478 -18.96 19.39 -19.29
C ASP A 478 -19.60 20.00 -18.03
N SER A 479 -19.31 19.42 -16.87
CA SER A 479 -19.82 19.89 -15.58
C SER A 479 -18.76 19.78 -14.48
N ASN A 480 -18.90 20.62 -13.44
CA ASN A 480 -18.13 20.46 -12.22
C ASN A 480 -18.54 19.19 -11.47
N VAL A 481 -17.60 18.63 -10.71
CA VAL A 481 -17.89 17.57 -9.75
C VAL A 481 -18.75 18.15 -8.61
N LYS A 482 -19.90 17.54 -8.36
CA LYS A 482 -20.91 17.91 -7.35
C LYS A 482 -21.06 16.86 -6.26
N ALA A 483 -20.67 15.62 -6.54
CA ALA A 483 -20.68 14.55 -5.55
C ALA A 483 -19.34 13.82 -5.54
N VAL A 484 -18.83 13.49 -4.33
CA VAL A 484 -17.58 12.74 -4.15
C VAL A 484 -17.82 11.59 -3.20
N PHE A 485 -17.32 10.41 -3.60
CA PHE A 485 -17.22 9.22 -2.77
C PHE A 485 -15.76 9.01 -2.34
N PHE A 486 -15.49 9.05 -1.05
CA PHE A 486 -14.23 8.61 -0.48
C PHE A 486 -14.40 7.21 0.10
N TRP A 487 -13.91 6.22 -0.62
CA TRP A 487 -14.04 4.81 -0.28
C TRP A 487 -12.73 4.27 0.28
N GLY A 488 -12.65 4.18 1.61
CA GLY A 488 -11.41 3.80 2.29
C GLY A 488 -10.24 4.75 1.99
N HIS A 489 -10.53 6.05 1.86
CA HIS A 489 -9.57 7.08 1.51
C HIS A 489 -9.72 8.31 2.39
N ALA A 490 -8.61 8.77 2.98
CA ALA A 490 -8.56 9.98 3.81
C ALA A 490 -7.77 11.09 3.12
N PRO A 491 -8.40 11.96 2.33
CA PRO A 491 -7.72 12.98 1.53
C PRO A 491 -7.02 14.06 2.35
N ASN A 492 -7.31 14.17 3.63
CA ASN A 492 -6.66 15.13 4.54
C ASN A 492 -5.15 14.94 4.68
N SER A 493 -4.60 13.81 4.25
CA SER A 493 -3.15 13.55 4.18
C SER A 493 -2.50 14.11 2.90
N GLN A 494 -3.30 14.68 1.99
CA GLN A 494 -2.83 15.32 0.77
C GLN A 494 -2.49 16.79 1.00
N THR A 495 -1.93 17.42 -0.03
CA THR A 495 -1.70 18.86 -0.07
C THR A 495 -3.00 19.65 -0.23
N ARG A 496 -2.95 20.99 -0.10
CA ARG A 496 -4.08 21.89 -0.36
C ARG A 496 -5.26 21.73 0.62
N GLY A 497 -4.97 21.50 1.92
CA GLY A 497 -6.00 21.23 2.92
C GLY A 497 -7.11 22.28 3.05
N LEU A 498 -6.79 23.58 2.90
CA LEU A 498 -7.79 24.68 2.94
C LEU A 498 -8.70 24.66 1.72
N GLU A 499 -8.14 24.48 0.53
CA GLU A 499 -8.92 24.38 -0.71
C GLU A 499 -9.76 23.11 -0.74
N MET A 500 -9.23 22.00 -0.21
CA MET A 500 -9.98 20.76 -0.02
C MET A 500 -11.23 20.99 0.83
N LYS A 501 -11.11 21.73 1.94
CA LYS A 501 -12.26 22.07 2.77
C LYS A 501 -13.26 22.94 2.01
N LYS A 502 -12.80 23.93 1.22
CA LYS A 502 -13.67 24.73 0.34
C LYS A 502 -14.41 23.86 -0.68
N ALA A 503 -13.69 22.92 -1.31
CA ALA A 503 -14.30 21.98 -2.24
C ALA A 503 -15.37 21.11 -1.56
N MET A 504 -15.06 20.53 -0.39
CA MET A 504 -16.03 19.74 0.38
C MET A 504 -17.30 20.54 0.75
N ASP A 505 -17.17 21.83 1.04
CA ASP A 505 -18.30 22.67 1.42
C ASP A 505 -19.16 23.09 0.22
N LYS A 506 -18.59 23.11 -0.98
CA LYS A 506 -19.30 23.42 -2.23
C LYS A 506 -20.09 22.23 -2.80
N LEU A 507 -19.71 20.99 -2.43
CA LEU A 507 -20.39 19.78 -2.92
C LEU A 507 -21.87 19.74 -2.57
N ASP A 508 -22.67 19.09 -3.41
CA ASP A 508 -24.04 18.69 -3.13
C ASP A 508 -24.12 17.42 -2.29
N MET A 509 -23.15 16.52 -2.49
CA MET A 509 -23.08 15.27 -1.72
C MET A 509 -21.63 14.85 -1.47
N LEU A 510 -21.38 14.40 -0.24
CA LEU A 510 -20.13 13.74 0.16
C LEU A 510 -20.46 12.42 0.85
N VAL A 511 -19.92 11.34 0.33
CA VAL A 511 -20.07 10.00 0.93
C VAL A 511 -18.70 9.50 1.38
N VAL A 512 -18.56 9.20 2.67
CA VAL A 512 -17.35 8.62 3.27
C VAL A 512 -17.68 7.19 3.69
N ILE A 513 -16.99 6.23 3.12
CA ILE A 513 -17.15 4.79 3.39
C ILE A 513 -15.85 4.30 3.99
N ASP A 514 -15.85 3.97 5.27
CA ASP A 514 -14.63 3.65 6.02
C ASP A 514 -14.95 2.75 7.23
N PRO A 515 -14.05 1.86 7.66
CA PRO A 515 -14.23 1.12 8.91
C PRO A 515 -14.19 2.01 10.16
N TYR A 516 -13.59 3.20 10.08
CA TYR A 516 -13.37 4.12 11.20
C TYR A 516 -13.90 5.52 10.89
N PRO A 517 -14.23 6.33 11.91
CA PRO A 517 -14.50 7.75 11.71
C PRO A 517 -13.21 8.44 11.26
N SER A 518 -13.11 8.64 9.94
CA SER A 518 -11.89 9.18 9.33
C SER A 518 -11.78 10.69 9.53
N ALA A 519 -10.56 11.21 9.37
CA ALA A 519 -10.33 12.65 9.33
C ALA A 519 -11.10 13.36 8.20
N THR A 520 -11.47 12.65 7.13
CA THR A 520 -12.36 13.15 6.06
C THR A 520 -13.73 13.51 6.62
N ALA A 521 -14.32 12.64 7.43
CA ALA A 521 -15.59 12.89 8.09
C ALA A 521 -15.50 14.06 9.06
N ALA A 522 -14.43 14.15 9.84
CA ALA A 522 -14.18 15.27 10.74
C ALA A 522 -14.05 16.60 9.98
N MET A 523 -13.27 16.63 8.91
CA MET A 523 -13.11 17.81 8.05
C MET A 523 -14.43 18.26 7.42
N ALA A 524 -15.27 17.32 6.98
CA ALA A 524 -16.59 17.63 6.43
C ALA A 524 -17.52 18.31 7.46
N ALA A 525 -17.40 17.92 8.74
CA ALA A 525 -18.21 18.49 9.83
C ALA A 525 -17.66 19.83 10.37
N MET A 526 -16.37 20.15 10.13
CA MET A 526 -15.77 21.41 10.56
C MET A 526 -16.48 22.61 9.93
N LYS A 527 -16.65 23.67 10.73
CA LYS A 527 -17.02 25.02 10.26
C LYS A 527 -15.78 25.88 10.17
N VAL A 528 -15.61 26.59 9.09
CA VAL A 528 -14.54 27.58 8.89
C VAL A 528 -15.22 28.95 8.84
N GLU A 529 -14.76 29.87 9.66
CA GLU A 529 -15.30 31.23 9.72
C GLU A 529 -15.15 31.94 8.37
N GLY A 530 -16.20 32.59 7.90
CA GLY A 530 -16.23 33.27 6.62
C GLY A 530 -16.31 32.37 5.37
N GLN A 531 -16.42 31.04 5.55
CA GLN A 531 -16.58 30.10 4.43
C GLN A 531 -18.05 29.68 4.28
N GLU A 532 -18.59 29.91 3.10
CA GLU A 532 -19.94 29.46 2.76
C GLU A 532 -19.99 27.94 2.58
N VAL A 533 -21.04 27.35 3.12
CA VAL A 533 -21.35 25.93 2.98
C VAL A 533 -22.61 25.79 2.13
N ASN A 534 -22.58 24.95 1.11
CA ASN A 534 -23.76 24.65 0.32
C ASN A 534 -24.92 24.18 1.24
N PRO A 535 -26.03 24.91 1.34
CA PRO A 535 -27.12 24.59 2.25
C PRO A 535 -27.81 23.25 1.91
N ASN A 536 -27.68 22.79 0.67
CA ASN A 536 -28.24 21.51 0.20
C ASN A 536 -27.25 20.35 0.30
N ARG A 537 -26.07 20.59 0.89
CA ARG A 537 -25.03 19.56 1.04
C ARG A 537 -25.49 18.43 1.95
N ALA A 538 -25.47 17.20 1.43
CA ALA A 538 -25.65 15.99 2.21
C ALA A 538 -24.30 15.29 2.44
N VAL A 539 -24.01 14.90 3.69
CA VAL A 539 -22.78 14.17 4.04
C VAL A 539 -23.16 12.87 4.74
N TYR A 540 -22.67 11.76 4.21
CA TYR A 540 -22.92 10.41 4.75
C TYR A 540 -21.60 9.79 5.21
N LEU A 541 -21.66 9.06 6.33
CA LEU A 541 -20.57 8.25 6.87
C LEU A 541 -21.08 6.82 7.03
N LEU A 542 -20.53 5.90 6.22
CA LEU A 542 -21.00 4.53 6.10
C LEU A 542 -19.93 3.55 6.63
N PRO A 543 -20.30 2.58 7.51
CA PRO A 543 -19.38 1.62 8.08
C PRO A 543 -19.02 0.53 7.07
N ALA A 544 -17.78 0.51 6.59
CA ALA A 544 -17.21 -0.57 5.80
C ALA A 544 -16.65 -1.69 6.69
N ALA A 545 -16.59 -2.90 6.14
CA ALA A 545 -15.83 -3.99 6.69
C ALA A 545 -14.32 -3.72 6.57
N THR A 546 -13.51 -4.28 7.48
CA THR A 546 -12.05 -4.29 7.34
C THR A 546 -11.61 -5.39 6.38
N GLN A 547 -10.32 -5.36 6.00
CA GLN A 547 -9.70 -6.38 5.16
C GLN A 547 -9.73 -7.81 5.76
N PHE A 548 -9.92 -7.92 7.08
CA PHE A 548 -10.00 -9.20 7.79
C PHE A 548 -11.43 -9.72 7.95
N GLU A 549 -12.40 -8.93 7.53
CA GLU A 549 -13.84 -9.26 7.55
C GLU A 549 -14.36 -9.65 6.15
N THR A 550 -13.45 -9.81 5.19
CA THR A 550 -13.72 -10.26 3.81
C THR A 550 -12.56 -11.11 3.30
N SER A 551 -12.80 -11.93 2.29
CA SER A 551 -11.76 -12.63 1.53
C SER A 551 -11.45 -11.89 0.22
N GLY A 552 -10.31 -12.22 -0.40
CA GLY A 552 -9.93 -11.70 -1.70
C GLY A 552 -8.42 -11.76 -1.92
N SER A 553 -7.98 -11.41 -3.13
CA SER A 553 -6.56 -11.41 -3.47
C SER A 553 -5.92 -10.03 -3.25
N VAL A 554 -4.63 -10.03 -2.92
CA VAL A 554 -3.82 -8.82 -2.76
C VAL A 554 -2.47 -9.00 -3.45
N THR A 555 -1.98 -7.93 -4.06
CA THR A 555 -0.72 -7.95 -4.81
C THR A 555 0.34 -7.13 -4.08
N ALA A 556 1.38 -7.80 -3.59
CA ALA A 556 2.55 -7.17 -2.98
C ALA A 556 3.37 -6.35 -4.00
N SER A 557 4.30 -5.50 -3.56
CA SER A 557 5.14 -4.71 -4.48
C SER A 557 5.95 -5.56 -5.45
N ASN A 558 6.39 -6.73 -5.03
CA ASN A 558 7.11 -7.68 -5.87
C ASN A 558 6.22 -8.46 -6.85
N ARG A 559 4.98 -8.02 -7.05
CA ARG A 559 3.97 -8.61 -7.94
C ARG A 559 3.43 -9.97 -7.49
N SER A 560 3.84 -10.48 -6.30
CA SER A 560 3.24 -11.70 -5.75
C SER A 560 1.80 -11.44 -5.36
N VAL A 561 0.88 -12.18 -5.96
CA VAL A 561 -0.55 -12.19 -5.62
C VAL A 561 -0.79 -13.25 -4.58
N GLN A 562 -1.46 -12.89 -3.50
CA GLN A 562 -1.74 -13.78 -2.38
C GLN A 562 -3.22 -13.75 -2.05
N TRP A 563 -3.76 -14.88 -1.62
CA TRP A 563 -5.14 -14.94 -1.15
C TRP A 563 -5.21 -14.57 0.33
N ARG A 564 -6.08 -13.61 0.67
CA ARG A 564 -6.42 -13.23 2.04
C ARG A 564 -7.72 -13.90 2.43
N GLU A 565 -7.68 -14.82 3.40
CA GLU A 565 -8.90 -15.41 3.95
C GLU A 565 -9.56 -14.46 4.95
N LYS A 566 -10.90 -14.47 4.95
CA LYS A 566 -11.70 -13.81 5.98
C LYS A 566 -11.39 -14.41 7.35
N VAL A 567 -11.02 -13.57 8.30
CA VAL A 567 -10.68 -13.95 9.67
C VAL A 567 -11.92 -13.99 10.56
N ILE A 568 -12.72 -12.93 10.54
CA ILE A 568 -13.94 -12.78 11.33
C ILE A 568 -15.07 -12.25 10.47
N GLU A 569 -16.31 -12.37 10.96
CA GLU A 569 -17.46 -11.74 10.32
C GLU A 569 -17.43 -10.21 10.49
N PRO A 570 -18.02 -9.46 9.55
CA PRO A 570 -18.12 -8.01 9.66
C PRO A 570 -18.76 -7.58 10.97
N LEU A 571 -18.09 -6.69 11.72
CA LEU A 571 -18.55 -6.23 13.03
C LEU A 571 -19.69 -5.20 12.89
N PHE A 572 -20.54 -5.15 13.89
CA PHE A 572 -21.66 -4.18 14.00
C PHE A 572 -22.56 -4.21 12.76
N GLU A 573 -22.90 -3.05 12.20
CA GLU A 573 -23.65 -2.93 10.95
C GLU A 573 -22.76 -2.75 9.71
N SER A 574 -21.43 -2.96 9.83
CA SER A 574 -20.53 -2.82 8.69
C SER A 574 -20.85 -3.83 7.59
N ARG A 575 -20.67 -3.40 6.34
CA ARG A 575 -20.84 -4.20 5.12
C ARG A 575 -19.54 -4.25 4.35
N THR A 576 -19.33 -5.34 3.61
CA THR A 576 -18.20 -5.43 2.67
C THR A 576 -18.37 -4.41 1.55
N ASP A 577 -17.25 -3.90 1.01
CA ASP A 577 -17.30 -2.87 -0.02
C ASP A 577 -18.06 -3.34 -1.28
N HIS A 578 -17.86 -4.60 -1.68
CA HIS A 578 -18.56 -5.18 -2.83
C HIS A 578 -20.07 -5.38 -2.57
N MET A 579 -20.49 -5.63 -1.33
CA MET A 579 -21.92 -5.62 -0.95
C MET A 579 -22.50 -4.23 -1.10
N ILE A 580 -21.80 -3.18 -0.61
CA ILE A 580 -22.25 -1.79 -0.73
C ILE A 580 -22.37 -1.38 -2.20
N MET A 581 -21.37 -1.73 -3.03
CA MET A 581 -21.39 -1.46 -4.47
C MET A 581 -22.57 -2.14 -5.16
N TYR A 582 -22.83 -3.41 -4.84
CA TYR A 582 -23.94 -4.15 -5.41
C TYR A 582 -25.29 -3.54 -5.03
N GLN A 583 -25.49 -3.24 -3.76
CA GLN A 583 -26.75 -2.63 -3.26
C GLN A 583 -26.98 -1.22 -3.83
N LEU A 584 -25.94 -0.41 -4.00
CA LEU A 584 -26.06 0.87 -4.71
C LEU A 584 -26.41 0.64 -6.19
N ALA A 585 -25.77 -0.33 -6.86
CA ALA A 585 -26.06 -0.65 -8.25
C ALA A 585 -27.52 -1.11 -8.46
N GLU A 586 -28.08 -1.87 -7.52
CA GLU A 586 -29.51 -2.23 -7.55
C GLU A 586 -30.41 -1.00 -7.50
N LYS A 587 -30.13 -0.05 -6.59
CA LYS A 587 -30.88 1.20 -6.48
C LYS A 587 -30.69 2.13 -7.69
N LEU A 588 -29.53 2.06 -8.34
CA LEU A 588 -29.21 2.82 -9.56
C LEU A 588 -29.73 2.16 -10.85
N GLY A 589 -30.30 0.95 -10.77
CA GLY A 589 -30.95 0.26 -11.88
C GLY A 589 -30.02 -0.62 -12.73
N PHE A 590 -28.75 -0.80 -12.38
CA PHE A 590 -27.80 -1.66 -13.10
C PHE A 590 -27.24 -2.83 -12.27
N GLY A 591 -27.89 -3.20 -11.18
CA GLY A 591 -27.43 -4.29 -10.32
C GLY A 591 -27.28 -5.62 -11.07
N LYS A 592 -28.23 -5.96 -11.96
CA LYS A 592 -28.18 -7.17 -12.79
C LYS A 592 -26.95 -7.18 -13.72
N GLN A 593 -26.66 -6.05 -14.34
CA GLN A 593 -25.50 -5.90 -15.24
C GLN A 593 -24.19 -6.00 -14.45
N LEU A 594 -24.12 -5.39 -13.25
CA LEU A 594 -22.92 -5.44 -12.43
C LEU A 594 -22.50 -6.87 -12.11
N VAL A 595 -23.45 -7.75 -11.86
CA VAL A 595 -23.21 -9.16 -11.47
C VAL A 595 -23.48 -10.17 -12.57
N ALA A 596 -23.57 -9.76 -13.85
CA ALA A 596 -23.99 -10.62 -14.97
C ALA A 596 -23.16 -11.92 -15.11
N LYS A 597 -21.86 -11.90 -14.79
CA LYS A 597 -20.96 -13.05 -14.81
C LYS A 597 -20.40 -13.41 -13.43
N LEU A 598 -21.00 -12.85 -12.37
CA LEU A 598 -20.57 -13.09 -11.01
C LEU A 598 -21.56 -14.00 -10.28
N LYS A 599 -21.05 -14.80 -9.36
CA LYS A 599 -21.88 -15.55 -8.43
C LYS A 599 -22.24 -14.66 -7.25
N LEU A 600 -23.48 -14.72 -6.83
CA LEU A 600 -23.95 -14.10 -5.59
C LEU A 600 -23.95 -15.15 -4.46
N VAL A 601 -23.49 -14.73 -3.29
CA VAL A 601 -23.47 -15.57 -2.09
C VAL A 601 -24.12 -14.81 -0.92
N PRO A 602 -24.67 -15.51 0.08
CA PRO A 602 -25.10 -14.88 1.31
C PRO A 602 -23.92 -14.28 2.07
N GLY A 603 -23.98 -13.00 2.33
CA GLY A 603 -23.08 -12.28 3.23
C GLY A 603 -23.74 -12.04 4.59
N LYS A 604 -23.34 -10.96 5.25
CA LYS A 604 -23.83 -10.60 6.57
C LYS A 604 -25.36 -10.45 6.60
N GLY A 605 -25.99 -11.11 7.56
CA GLY A 605 -27.46 -11.05 7.72
C GLY A 605 -28.23 -11.67 6.54
N ASN A 606 -27.62 -12.61 5.83
CA ASN A 606 -28.16 -13.25 4.63
C ASN A 606 -28.42 -12.29 3.45
N MET A 607 -27.89 -11.07 3.49
CA MET A 607 -27.89 -10.17 2.32
C MET A 607 -26.95 -10.73 1.25
N MET A 608 -27.42 -10.69 -0.01
CA MET A 608 -26.59 -11.19 -1.11
C MET A 608 -25.45 -10.24 -1.46
N GLU A 609 -24.28 -10.80 -1.72
CA GLU A 609 -23.09 -10.07 -2.18
C GLU A 609 -22.36 -10.83 -3.28
N PRO A 610 -21.61 -10.15 -4.19
CA PRO A 610 -20.76 -10.82 -5.17
C PRO A 610 -19.67 -11.65 -4.48
N GLU A 611 -19.51 -12.90 -4.93
CA GLU A 611 -18.49 -13.81 -4.40
C GLU A 611 -17.09 -13.36 -4.81
N PRO A 612 -16.12 -13.14 -3.88
CA PRO A 612 -14.76 -12.73 -4.22
C PRO A 612 -14.06 -13.65 -5.22
N GLU A 613 -14.23 -14.97 -5.10
CA GLU A 613 -13.63 -15.93 -6.02
C GLU A 613 -14.16 -15.76 -7.46
N SER A 614 -15.46 -15.52 -7.62
CA SER A 614 -16.05 -15.29 -8.95
C SER A 614 -15.57 -13.98 -9.57
N MET A 615 -15.34 -12.95 -8.74
CA MET A 615 -14.75 -11.68 -9.17
C MET A 615 -13.30 -11.86 -9.62
N LEU A 616 -12.48 -12.65 -8.91
CA LEU A 616 -11.11 -12.95 -9.35
C LEU A 616 -11.09 -13.71 -10.68
N ARG A 617 -12.00 -14.65 -10.87
CA ARG A 617 -12.15 -15.35 -12.16
C ARG A 617 -12.54 -14.40 -13.29
N GLU A 618 -13.36 -13.39 -13.02
CA GLU A 618 -13.68 -12.34 -14.00
C GLU A 618 -12.44 -11.53 -14.36
N ILE A 619 -11.64 -11.10 -13.38
CA ILE A 619 -10.37 -10.41 -13.58
C ILE A 619 -9.43 -11.27 -14.45
N ASN A 620 -9.29 -12.55 -14.11
CA ASN A 620 -8.43 -13.49 -14.85
C ASN A 620 -8.81 -13.62 -16.32
N ARG A 621 -10.10 -13.69 -16.64
CA ARG A 621 -10.56 -13.79 -18.03
C ARG A 621 -10.19 -12.60 -18.91
N GLY A 622 -10.04 -11.41 -18.31
CA GLY A 622 -9.81 -10.16 -19.05
C GLY A 622 -8.38 -9.63 -19.01
N SER A 623 -7.60 -10.00 -18.01
CA SER A 623 -6.31 -9.33 -17.71
C SER A 623 -5.12 -9.98 -18.42
N TRP A 624 -5.14 -10.02 -19.76
CA TRP A 624 -4.08 -10.67 -20.53
C TRP A 624 -2.77 -9.90 -20.56
N THR A 625 -2.83 -8.57 -20.47
CA THR A 625 -1.65 -7.69 -20.60
C THR A 625 -0.69 -7.77 -19.43
N ILE A 626 -1.14 -8.21 -18.25
CA ILE A 626 -0.36 -8.28 -17.00
C ILE A 626 -0.31 -9.70 -16.42
N GLY A 627 -0.76 -10.71 -17.18
CA GLY A 627 -0.65 -12.13 -16.81
C GLY A 627 -1.48 -12.58 -15.62
N TYR A 628 -2.50 -11.84 -15.20
CA TYR A 628 -3.44 -12.30 -14.17
C TYR A 628 -4.24 -13.55 -14.60
N THR A 629 -4.24 -13.89 -15.88
CA THR A 629 -4.92 -15.08 -16.41
C THR A 629 -4.53 -16.40 -15.74
N GLY A 630 -3.37 -16.47 -15.09
CA GLY A 630 -2.94 -17.63 -14.31
C GLY A 630 -3.26 -17.58 -12.82
N GLN A 631 -3.95 -16.54 -12.33
CA GLN A 631 -4.16 -16.30 -10.88
C GLN A 631 -5.54 -16.77 -10.41
N SER A 632 -5.84 -18.06 -10.53
CA SER A 632 -7.12 -18.59 -10.02
C SER A 632 -7.18 -18.60 -8.48
N PRO A 633 -8.38 -18.53 -7.89
CA PRO A 633 -8.56 -18.70 -6.44
C PRO A 633 -7.97 -20.02 -5.91
N GLU A 634 -8.13 -21.11 -6.64
CA GLU A 634 -7.61 -22.44 -6.29
C GLU A 634 -6.09 -22.41 -6.18
N ARG A 635 -5.41 -21.84 -7.18
CA ARG A 635 -3.96 -21.69 -7.21
C ARG A 635 -3.48 -20.84 -6.04
N LEU A 636 -4.05 -19.66 -5.84
CA LEU A 636 -3.62 -18.76 -4.77
C LEU A 636 -3.84 -19.36 -3.38
N LYS A 637 -4.96 -20.03 -3.16
CA LYS A 637 -5.23 -20.74 -1.91
C LYS A 637 -4.25 -21.91 -1.68
N ALA A 638 -3.93 -22.66 -2.73
CA ALA A 638 -2.94 -23.74 -2.67
C ALA A 638 -1.55 -23.18 -2.31
N HIS A 639 -1.14 -22.05 -2.90
CA HIS A 639 0.11 -21.35 -2.53
C HIS A 639 0.14 -20.97 -1.05
N MET A 640 -0.95 -20.38 -0.53
CA MET A 640 -1.02 -19.97 0.86
C MET A 640 -0.94 -21.17 1.85
N ARG A 641 -1.52 -22.31 1.50
CA ARG A 641 -1.45 -23.52 2.33
C ARG A 641 -0.06 -24.18 2.32
N ASN A 642 0.65 -24.06 1.20
CA ASN A 642 1.88 -24.81 0.94
C ASN A 642 3.12 -23.91 0.83
N MET A 643 3.20 -22.85 1.61
CA MET A 643 4.30 -21.87 1.57
C MET A 643 5.68 -22.52 1.74
N HIS A 644 5.79 -23.59 2.56
CA HIS A 644 7.02 -24.35 2.80
C HIS A 644 7.60 -25.05 1.56
N MET A 645 6.78 -25.24 0.53
CA MET A 645 7.22 -25.86 -0.73
C MET A 645 7.95 -24.87 -1.65
N PHE A 646 7.94 -23.58 -1.35
CA PHE A 646 8.57 -22.57 -2.17
C PHE A 646 9.97 -22.22 -1.67
N ASP A 647 10.90 -22.12 -2.61
CA ASP A 647 12.28 -21.73 -2.30
C ASP A 647 12.35 -20.25 -1.90
N VAL A 648 13.09 -19.95 -0.83
CA VAL A 648 13.16 -18.61 -0.25
C VAL A 648 13.84 -17.61 -1.20
N LYS A 649 14.82 -18.01 -2.01
CA LYS A 649 15.57 -17.09 -2.88
C LYS A 649 14.88 -16.85 -4.21
N THR A 650 14.32 -17.91 -4.79
CA THR A 650 13.76 -17.90 -6.15
C THR A 650 12.24 -17.80 -6.18
N LEU A 651 11.57 -18.03 -5.07
CA LEU A 651 10.10 -18.21 -4.98
C LEU A 651 9.56 -19.38 -5.81
N ARG A 652 10.43 -20.23 -6.40
CA ARG A 652 10.04 -21.38 -7.20
C ARG A 652 9.59 -22.51 -6.28
N CYS A 653 8.52 -23.20 -6.67
CA CYS A 653 8.08 -24.41 -5.98
C CYS A 653 9.09 -25.54 -6.17
N LYS A 654 9.43 -26.23 -5.09
CA LYS A 654 10.31 -27.42 -5.07
C LYS A 654 9.61 -28.68 -5.62
N GLY A 655 8.33 -28.56 -5.99
CA GLY A 655 7.48 -29.65 -6.43
C GLY A 655 6.56 -30.16 -5.32
N GLY A 656 5.45 -30.76 -5.70
CA GLY A 656 4.46 -31.33 -4.78
C GLY A 656 3.03 -30.91 -5.12
N LYS A 657 2.08 -31.48 -4.39
CA LYS A 657 0.66 -31.22 -4.55
C LYS A 657 0.04 -30.70 -3.27
N ASP A 658 -0.93 -29.82 -3.42
CA ASP A 658 -1.77 -29.39 -2.29
C ASP A 658 -2.59 -30.56 -1.76
N ALA A 659 -2.44 -30.86 -0.48
CA ALA A 659 -3.08 -32.01 0.14
C ALA A 659 -4.63 -31.89 0.20
N GLU A 660 -5.15 -30.68 0.18
CA GLU A 660 -6.59 -30.41 0.27
C GLU A 660 -7.30 -30.57 -1.09
N THR A 661 -6.68 -30.07 -2.16
CA THR A 661 -7.33 -29.98 -3.49
C THR A 661 -6.68 -30.84 -4.56
N GLY A 662 -5.49 -31.40 -4.30
CA GLY A 662 -4.70 -32.11 -5.29
C GLY A 662 -4.04 -31.22 -6.35
N TYR A 663 -4.12 -29.87 -6.19
CA TYR A 663 -3.50 -28.92 -7.13
C TYR A 663 -1.99 -29.18 -7.21
N ASP A 664 -1.48 -29.33 -8.43
CA ASP A 664 -0.05 -29.58 -8.66
C ASP A 664 0.71 -28.24 -8.71
N LEU A 665 1.57 -28.04 -7.71
CA LEU A 665 2.38 -26.84 -7.55
C LEU A 665 3.70 -26.89 -8.36
N THR A 666 3.98 -27.99 -9.05
CA THR A 666 5.25 -28.19 -9.77
C THR A 666 5.43 -27.13 -10.87
N GLY A 667 6.52 -26.39 -10.77
CA GLY A 667 6.84 -25.32 -11.72
C GLY A 667 6.26 -23.95 -11.38
N ASP A 668 5.40 -23.86 -10.35
CA ASP A 668 4.86 -22.58 -9.89
C ASP A 668 5.92 -21.71 -9.20
N PHE A 669 5.68 -20.39 -9.25
CA PHE A 669 6.38 -19.39 -8.45
C PHE A 669 5.39 -18.73 -7.50
N PHE A 670 5.77 -18.56 -6.23
CA PHE A 670 4.87 -18.09 -5.18
C PHE A 670 4.17 -16.77 -5.56
N GLY A 671 2.87 -16.84 -5.78
CA GLY A 671 2.04 -15.69 -6.12
C GLY A 671 2.33 -15.00 -7.45
N LEU A 672 3.30 -15.48 -8.24
CA LEU A 672 3.62 -14.87 -9.52
C LEU A 672 2.78 -15.48 -10.65
N PRO A 673 2.27 -14.64 -11.57
CA PRO A 673 1.45 -15.13 -12.70
C PRO A 673 2.26 -15.87 -13.76
N TRP A 674 3.55 -15.55 -13.88
CA TRP A 674 4.53 -16.20 -14.74
C TRP A 674 5.91 -16.20 -14.08
N PRO A 675 6.83 -17.06 -14.53
CA PRO A 675 8.19 -17.12 -14.04
C PRO A 675 8.98 -15.82 -14.29
#